data_2284f9d688c93cecd985d11eae65e7c0
#
_entry.id   2284f9d688c93cecd985d11eae65e7c0
#
_cell.length_a   1.000
_cell.length_b   1.000
_cell.length_c   1.000
_cell.angle_alpha   90.00
_cell.angle_beta   90.00
_cell.angle_gamma   90.00
#
_symmetry.space_group_name_H-M   'P 1'
#
loop_
_entity.id
_entity.type
_entity.pdbx_description
1 polymer ?
#
loop_
_entity_poly.entity_id
_entity_poly.type
_entity_poly.pdbx_seq_one_letter_code
_entity_poly.pdbx_strand_id
1 'polypeptide(L)'
;MAKPDREGESKTSQRLWLFALLLIAATALAYLPAWTGKPIWDDNAHITQPELRSGHGLVEIWTRLGATQQYYPLVHSIFWLEQKLWGDSVVGYHLANILLHGLAAIVLLRILLRLKIPGAWLAAALFALHPVQVESVAWISELKNTLSGLFFFSAILSYLNFDETRNRGSYIASLVLFLLGLMSKTVIAPLPVIILVVLWWKRESISQKRDVAPLLPFFGLGIGAGLFTAWVERNFVGAQGAPFQLSILQRCLIAGRDFWFYLFKLFWPARLTFIYPRWQISAGIWWQYLFPLALALLLVLTWMLRKKFRGPLAATLIFLGLLSPALGFINVYPFIYSFVADHFQYLACVGPLTLVATGITGAVDSFSWRRSFLRPAVYGALLLSLGTLSWRQCRDYRDIETLWRTTIARNPDCWMAYSNLGSFLSARGGVDEAIGDFRKALELWPDQSKDHNNLGKALAQNGRMAEAMDHFQTALKISPNDPDAESNMGAALLQQGDTNEAISHLRQAVEKFPRHAQAHVNLGNALLQNRETDAAIAEFRKTLELPFDHAESHYNIGNAFRQKGDVDEAIVQYRKAIQLRPDYTNAHNNLANALRQQGRIEDAVREYAAALKTEPASILAANNLAWLLATASDPAVRNGARAVLLAERANRLSGGNDPIILHTLAAAYAENQQFSEAVEVAQRALEIAETNGITSLAESLRSKLALYQAGSAYHETAGSHD
;
A
#
# COMPACT_ATOMS: atom_id res chain seq x y z
N MET A 1 11.35 -26.70 56.64
CA MET A 1 10.85 -26.28 55.33
C MET A 1 9.52 -25.60 55.51
N ALA A 2 9.47 -24.26 55.46
CA ALA A 2 8.23 -23.50 55.51
C ALA A 2 7.43 -23.75 54.22
N LYS A 3 6.12 -24.08 54.33
CA LYS A 3 5.23 -24.17 53.18
C LYS A 3 5.19 -22.81 52.47
N PRO A 4 5.30 -22.81 51.12
CA PRO A 4 5.19 -21.55 50.41
C PRO A 4 3.81 -20.92 50.66
N ASP A 5 3.81 -19.62 50.83
CA ASP A 5 2.61 -18.80 51.12
C ASP A 5 1.72 -18.73 49.85
N ARG A 6 0.87 -19.76 49.68
CA ARG A 6 -0.03 -19.92 48.52
C ARG A 6 -0.99 -18.74 48.33
N GLU A 7 -1.32 -18.02 49.40
CA GLU A 7 -2.18 -16.82 49.33
C GLU A 7 -1.44 -15.60 48.73
N GLY A 8 -0.16 -15.44 49.05
CA GLY A 8 0.66 -14.36 48.49
C GLY A 8 0.94 -14.56 46.99
N GLU A 9 1.19 -15.80 46.57
CA GLU A 9 1.39 -16.16 45.15
C GLU A 9 0.08 -15.97 44.36
N SER A 10 -1.09 -16.34 44.92
CA SER A 10 -2.41 -16.16 44.27
C SER A 10 -2.72 -14.69 44.03
N LYS A 11 -2.54 -13.84 45.06
CA LYS A 11 -2.78 -12.38 44.95
C LYS A 11 -1.85 -11.69 43.95
N THR A 12 -0.61 -12.11 43.87
CA THR A 12 0.38 -11.56 42.91
C THR A 12 0.02 -11.98 41.48
N SER A 13 -0.43 -13.21 41.28
CA SER A 13 -0.89 -13.71 39.99
C SER A 13 -2.16 -12.97 39.53
N GLN A 14 -3.15 -12.79 40.40
CA GLN A 14 -4.37 -12.04 40.08
C GLN A 14 -4.09 -10.58 39.68
N ARG A 15 -3.19 -9.88 40.37
CA ARG A 15 -2.78 -8.51 40.01
C ARG A 15 -2.09 -8.46 38.65
N LEU A 16 -1.28 -9.46 38.31
CA LEU A 16 -0.62 -9.56 37.00
C LEU A 16 -1.63 -9.70 35.87
N TRP A 17 -2.62 -10.60 36.04
CA TRP A 17 -3.67 -10.80 35.03
C TRP A 17 -4.55 -9.56 34.85
N LEU A 18 -4.95 -8.91 35.96
CA LEU A 18 -5.73 -7.68 35.87
C LEU A 18 -4.97 -6.57 35.12
N PHE A 19 -3.69 -6.39 35.45
CA PHE A 19 -2.86 -5.40 34.76
C PHE A 19 -2.69 -5.75 33.28
N ALA A 20 -2.46 -7.02 32.94
CA ALA A 20 -2.33 -7.47 31.57
C ALA A 20 -3.60 -7.15 30.76
N LEU A 21 -4.78 -7.41 31.32
CA LEU A 21 -6.05 -7.07 30.69
C LEU A 21 -6.22 -5.56 30.52
N LEU A 22 -5.91 -4.78 31.55
CA LEU A 22 -5.98 -3.31 31.49
C LEU A 22 -4.98 -2.74 30.46
N LEU A 23 -3.79 -3.31 30.37
CA LEU A 23 -2.78 -2.88 29.41
C LEU A 23 -3.21 -3.17 27.98
N ILE A 24 -3.73 -4.37 27.70
CA ILE A 24 -4.30 -4.73 26.38
C ILE A 24 -5.46 -3.79 26.04
N ALA A 25 -6.38 -3.56 26.96
CA ALA A 25 -7.52 -2.67 26.75
C ALA A 25 -7.08 -1.22 26.48
N ALA A 26 -6.12 -0.70 27.26
CA ALA A 26 -5.56 0.64 27.05
C ALA A 26 -4.83 0.76 25.71
N THR A 27 -4.08 -0.28 25.33
CA THR A 27 -3.44 -0.35 24.01
C THR A 27 -4.50 -0.35 22.89
N ALA A 28 -5.50 -1.22 22.99
CA ALA A 28 -6.57 -1.29 22.00
C ALA A 28 -7.31 0.06 21.85
N LEU A 29 -7.56 0.77 22.95
CA LEU A 29 -8.18 2.10 22.93
C LEU A 29 -7.27 3.18 22.34
N ALA A 30 -5.97 3.18 22.66
CA ALA A 30 -5.01 4.14 22.11
C ALA A 30 -4.85 3.98 20.59
N TYR A 31 -5.01 2.76 20.08
CA TYR A 31 -4.89 2.43 18.66
C TYR A 31 -6.25 2.29 17.94
N LEU A 32 -7.36 2.68 18.59
CA LEU A 32 -8.71 2.61 18.00
C LEU A 32 -8.81 3.24 16.60
N PRO A 33 -8.18 4.40 16.28
CA PRO A 33 -8.28 4.98 14.94
C PRO A 33 -7.65 4.11 13.83
N ALA A 34 -6.75 3.19 14.16
CA ALA A 34 -6.15 2.27 13.19
C ALA A 34 -7.06 1.07 12.85
N TRP A 35 -8.06 0.71 13.69
CA TRP A 35 -8.88 -0.50 13.48
C TRP A 35 -9.60 -0.54 12.14
N THR A 36 -10.05 0.62 11.66
CA THR A 36 -10.75 0.79 10.39
C THR A 36 -9.91 1.52 9.35
N GLY A 37 -8.59 1.58 9.57
CA GLY A 37 -7.63 2.13 8.63
C GLY A 37 -7.67 1.36 7.31
N LYS A 38 -7.39 2.04 6.20
CA LYS A 38 -7.22 1.40 4.89
C LYS A 38 -5.78 0.97 4.71
N PRO A 39 -5.49 0.03 3.79
CA PRO A 39 -4.11 -0.28 3.43
C PRO A 39 -3.38 0.99 2.98
N ILE A 40 -2.15 1.14 3.47
CA ILE A 40 -1.30 2.29 3.15
C ILE A 40 -0.01 1.81 2.47
N TRP A 41 0.55 2.65 1.62
CA TRP A 41 1.80 2.45 0.90
C TRP A 41 1.96 1.04 0.31
N ASP A 42 2.81 0.18 0.95
CA ASP A 42 3.17 -1.15 0.46
C ASP A 42 2.29 -2.30 1.01
N ASP A 43 1.27 -1.97 1.84
CA ASP A 43 0.39 -2.98 2.44
C ASP A 43 -0.24 -3.90 1.39
N ASN A 44 -0.71 -3.33 0.27
CA ASN A 44 -1.32 -4.12 -0.80
C ASN A 44 -0.36 -5.16 -1.40
N ALA A 45 0.93 -4.83 -1.49
CA ALA A 45 1.93 -5.76 -2.00
C ALA A 45 2.23 -6.92 -1.03
N HIS A 46 1.98 -6.72 0.27
CA HIS A 46 2.19 -7.74 1.29
C HIS A 46 0.95 -8.60 1.54
N ILE A 47 -0.24 -7.98 1.60
CA ILE A 47 -1.50 -8.62 2.01
C ILE A 47 -2.19 -9.35 0.86
N THR A 48 -2.20 -8.79 -0.33
CA THR A 48 -3.18 -9.11 -1.36
C THR A 48 -2.63 -9.73 -2.64
N GLN A 49 -1.37 -10.17 -2.67
CA GLN A 49 -0.85 -10.80 -3.89
C GLN A 49 -1.62 -12.08 -4.23
N PRO A 50 -2.46 -12.10 -5.29
CA PRO A 50 -3.34 -13.23 -5.62
C PRO A 50 -2.57 -14.54 -5.84
N GLU A 51 -1.37 -14.45 -6.44
CA GLU A 51 -0.51 -15.59 -6.76
C GLU A 51 -0.07 -16.33 -5.49
N LEU A 52 0.10 -15.63 -4.37
CA LEU A 52 0.56 -16.18 -3.10
C LEU A 52 -0.59 -16.67 -2.20
N ARG A 53 -1.86 -16.49 -2.59
CA ARG A 53 -3.04 -16.90 -1.79
C ARG A 53 -3.28 -18.41 -1.78
N SER A 54 -2.69 -19.19 -2.69
CA SER A 54 -2.83 -20.65 -2.75
C SER A 54 -1.93 -21.39 -1.76
N GLY A 55 -2.16 -22.70 -1.56
CA GLY A 55 -1.21 -23.56 -0.82
C GLY A 55 0.17 -23.62 -1.49
N HIS A 56 0.22 -23.56 -2.82
CA HIS A 56 1.47 -23.44 -3.58
C HIS A 56 2.17 -22.11 -3.29
N GLY A 57 1.42 -21.01 -3.22
CA GLY A 57 1.96 -19.71 -2.84
C GLY A 57 2.61 -19.69 -1.46
N LEU A 58 2.06 -20.44 -0.49
CA LEU A 58 2.71 -20.60 0.80
C LEU A 58 4.08 -21.30 0.68
N VAL A 59 4.21 -22.30 -0.20
CA VAL A 59 5.51 -22.95 -0.48
C VAL A 59 6.47 -21.96 -1.15
N GLU A 60 6.00 -21.15 -2.10
CA GLU A 60 6.83 -20.13 -2.76
C GLU A 60 7.36 -19.07 -1.79
N ILE A 61 6.57 -18.63 -0.80
CA ILE A 61 7.00 -17.72 0.28
C ILE A 61 8.26 -18.24 0.98
N TRP A 62 8.40 -19.54 1.14
CA TRP A 62 9.54 -20.17 1.81
C TRP A 62 10.69 -20.55 0.89
N THR A 63 10.43 -20.79 -0.39
CA THR A 63 11.42 -21.41 -1.28
C THR A 63 11.92 -20.49 -2.40
N ARG A 64 11.15 -19.45 -2.78
CA ARG A 64 11.49 -18.56 -3.89
C ARG A 64 11.87 -17.17 -3.39
N LEU A 65 13.17 -16.83 -3.50
CA LEU A 65 13.62 -15.45 -3.28
C LEU A 65 12.98 -14.53 -4.32
N GLY A 66 12.45 -13.39 -3.87
CA GLY A 66 11.73 -12.45 -4.73
C GLY A 66 10.24 -12.77 -4.95
N ALA A 67 9.68 -13.85 -4.33
CA ALA A 67 8.23 -14.06 -4.28
C ALA A 67 7.53 -12.94 -3.48
N THR A 68 8.26 -12.32 -2.55
CA THR A 68 7.81 -11.20 -1.71
C THR A 68 8.83 -10.07 -1.79
N GLN A 69 8.44 -8.83 -1.47
CA GLN A 69 9.34 -7.66 -1.52
C GLN A 69 10.57 -7.82 -0.61
N GLN A 70 10.39 -8.42 0.55
CA GLN A 70 11.45 -8.73 1.51
C GLN A 70 11.32 -10.19 1.94
N TYR A 71 12.44 -10.88 2.13
CA TYR A 71 12.42 -12.29 2.52
C TYR A 71 12.22 -12.45 4.04
N TYR A 72 10.96 -12.34 4.47
CA TYR A 72 10.49 -12.63 5.83
C TYR A 72 9.41 -13.72 5.81
N PRO A 73 9.79 -15.00 5.61
CA PRO A 73 8.82 -16.04 5.30
C PRO A 73 7.77 -16.27 6.39
N LEU A 74 8.11 -16.06 7.66
CA LEU A 74 7.14 -16.20 8.75
C LEU A 74 6.08 -15.11 8.74
N VAL A 75 6.45 -13.84 8.45
CA VAL A 75 5.51 -12.72 8.35
C VAL A 75 4.52 -12.97 7.22
N HIS A 76 5.03 -13.34 6.03
CA HIS A 76 4.17 -13.61 4.88
C HIS A 76 3.31 -14.86 5.07
N SER A 77 3.75 -15.86 5.87
CA SER A 77 2.91 -16.99 6.25
C SER A 77 1.76 -16.56 7.17
N ILE A 78 1.99 -15.58 8.06
CA ILE A 78 0.91 -15.01 8.88
C ILE A 78 -0.04 -14.20 8.01
N PHE A 79 0.43 -13.35 7.09
CA PHE A 79 -0.45 -12.66 6.14
C PHE A 79 -1.26 -13.64 5.28
N TRP A 80 -0.66 -14.76 4.88
CA TRP A 80 -1.38 -15.83 4.19
C TRP A 80 -2.51 -16.41 5.04
N LEU A 81 -2.27 -16.66 6.33
CA LEU A 81 -3.27 -17.15 7.27
C LEU A 81 -4.36 -16.08 7.51
N GLU A 82 -3.98 -14.83 7.74
CA GLU A 82 -4.88 -13.70 7.94
C GLU A 82 -5.80 -13.50 6.74
N GLN A 83 -5.26 -13.63 5.53
CA GLN A 83 -6.05 -13.57 4.30
C GLN A 83 -7.09 -14.72 4.22
N LYS A 84 -6.74 -15.92 4.70
CA LYS A 84 -7.69 -17.04 4.80
C LYS A 84 -8.78 -16.82 5.83
N LEU A 85 -8.48 -16.13 6.93
CA LEU A 85 -9.40 -15.89 8.02
C LEU A 85 -10.33 -14.69 7.76
N TRP A 86 -9.79 -13.61 7.20
CA TRP A 86 -10.48 -12.32 7.10
C TRP A 86 -10.65 -11.81 5.66
N GLY A 87 -10.07 -12.50 4.68
CA GLY A 87 -10.10 -12.05 3.29
C GLY A 87 -9.46 -10.66 3.13
N ASP A 88 -10.17 -9.76 2.48
CA ASP A 88 -9.72 -8.38 2.25
C ASP A 88 -10.19 -7.41 3.37
N SER A 89 -10.74 -7.92 4.49
CA SER A 89 -11.14 -7.10 5.64
C SER A 89 -9.93 -6.68 6.46
N VAL A 90 -9.57 -5.41 6.43
CA VAL A 90 -8.37 -4.85 7.08
C VAL A 90 -8.42 -4.88 8.61
N VAL A 91 -9.61 -4.93 9.20
CA VAL A 91 -9.80 -4.89 10.67
C VAL A 91 -9.02 -6.00 11.37
N GLY A 92 -9.07 -7.23 10.84
CA GLY A 92 -8.36 -8.37 11.41
C GLY A 92 -6.85 -8.18 11.45
N TYR A 93 -6.26 -7.65 10.38
CA TYR A 93 -4.82 -7.36 10.27
C TYR A 93 -4.37 -6.32 11.30
N HIS A 94 -5.11 -5.23 11.46
CA HIS A 94 -4.81 -4.22 12.49
C HIS A 94 -4.93 -4.78 13.91
N LEU A 95 -5.99 -5.55 14.19
CA LEU A 95 -6.18 -6.16 15.51
C LEU A 95 -5.07 -7.15 15.87
N ALA A 96 -4.56 -7.91 14.88
CA ALA A 96 -3.41 -8.80 15.09
C ALA A 96 -2.16 -8.01 15.51
N ASN A 97 -1.82 -6.92 14.81
CA ASN A 97 -0.70 -6.06 15.17
C ASN A 97 -0.84 -5.48 16.57
N ILE A 98 -2.01 -4.95 16.92
CA ILE A 98 -2.29 -4.37 18.24
C ILE A 98 -2.18 -5.43 19.34
N LEU A 99 -2.71 -6.62 19.10
CA LEU A 99 -2.63 -7.73 20.05
C LEU A 99 -1.18 -8.20 20.26
N LEU A 100 -0.43 -8.38 19.17
CA LEU A 100 0.99 -8.77 19.24
C LEU A 100 1.81 -7.74 20.01
N HIS A 101 1.57 -6.44 19.79
CA HIS A 101 2.22 -5.36 20.54
C HIS A 101 1.87 -5.39 22.02
N GLY A 102 0.59 -5.55 22.38
CA GLY A 102 0.14 -5.70 23.77
C GLY A 102 0.75 -6.93 24.45
N LEU A 103 0.82 -8.07 23.75
CA LEU A 103 1.48 -9.29 24.25
C LEU A 103 2.99 -9.08 24.44
N ALA A 104 3.65 -8.39 23.53
CA ALA A 104 5.06 -8.05 23.66
C ALA A 104 5.32 -7.20 24.91
N ALA A 105 4.44 -6.21 25.21
CA ALA A 105 4.51 -5.41 26.42
C ALA A 105 4.32 -6.24 27.71
N ILE A 106 3.45 -7.25 27.68
CA ILE A 106 3.23 -8.17 28.82
C ILE A 106 4.46 -9.05 29.05
N VAL A 107 5.09 -9.57 27.97
CA VAL A 107 6.32 -10.37 28.09
C VAL A 107 7.46 -9.50 28.61
N LEU A 108 7.58 -8.25 28.13
CA LEU A 108 8.52 -7.26 28.65
C LEU A 108 8.32 -7.03 30.15
N LEU A 109 7.05 -6.83 30.59
CA LEU A 109 6.74 -6.72 32.01
C LEU A 109 7.28 -7.91 32.82
N ARG A 110 7.07 -9.15 32.34
CA ARG A 110 7.56 -10.35 33.02
C ARG A 110 9.07 -10.39 33.12
N ILE A 111 9.80 -9.95 32.07
CA ILE A 111 11.26 -9.79 32.10
C ILE A 111 11.67 -8.81 33.18
N LEU A 112 11.07 -7.60 33.19
CA LEU A 112 11.44 -6.54 34.12
C LEU A 112 11.13 -6.89 35.58
N LEU A 113 10.01 -7.57 35.84
CA LEU A 113 9.66 -8.11 37.17
C LEU A 113 10.67 -9.17 37.62
N ARG A 114 11.06 -10.09 36.72
CA ARG A 114 12.05 -11.12 37.02
C ARG A 114 13.43 -10.50 37.33
N LEU A 115 13.78 -9.45 36.64
CA LEU A 115 15.00 -8.66 36.88
C LEU A 115 14.87 -7.72 38.09
N LYS A 116 13.71 -7.69 38.74
CA LYS A 116 13.40 -6.82 39.92
C LYS A 116 13.63 -5.34 39.63
N ILE A 117 13.32 -4.89 38.41
CA ILE A 117 13.43 -3.49 38.02
C ILE A 117 12.36 -2.64 38.71
N PRO A 118 12.74 -1.58 39.46
CA PRO A 118 11.77 -0.61 40.00
C PRO A 118 10.99 0.05 38.84
N GLY A 119 9.66 0.16 38.95
CA GLY A 119 8.86 0.75 37.88
C GLY A 119 8.60 -0.18 36.69
N ALA A 120 8.79 -1.50 36.82
CA ALA A 120 8.53 -2.48 35.74
C ALA A 120 7.15 -2.33 35.09
N TRP A 121 6.09 -2.10 35.87
CA TRP A 121 4.74 -1.85 35.40
C TRP A 121 4.64 -0.58 34.53
N LEU A 122 5.26 0.50 34.99
CA LEU A 122 5.31 1.76 34.26
C LEU A 122 6.10 1.59 32.94
N ALA A 123 7.24 0.91 32.98
CA ALA A 123 8.06 0.69 31.78
C ALA A 123 7.32 -0.08 30.70
N ALA A 124 6.59 -1.14 31.07
CA ALA A 124 5.77 -1.91 30.12
C ALA A 124 4.61 -1.06 29.55
N ALA A 125 3.95 -0.24 30.39
CA ALA A 125 2.90 0.65 29.94
C ALA A 125 3.43 1.79 29.05
N LEU A 126 4.60 2.34 29.35
CA LEU A 126 5.28 3.31 28.48
C LEU A 126 5.59 2.69 27.10
N PHE A 127 6.11 1.47 27.06
CA PHE A 127 6.37 0.76 25.80
C PHE A 127 5.07 0.59 24.98
N ALA A 128 3.98 0.19 25.64
CA ALA A 128 2.70 -0.07 24.94
C ALA A 128 1.99 1.19 24.43
N LEU A 129 2.14 2.32 25.12
CA LEU A 129 1.36 3.54 24.86
C LEU A 129 2.18 4.68 24.29
N HIS A 130 3.45 4.47 24.00
CA HIS A 130 4.32 5.55 23.49
C HIS A 130 4.03 5.87 22.01
N PRO A 131 3.86 7.15 21.63
CA PRO A 131 3.53 7.53 20.25
C PRO A 131 4.52 7.07 19.18
N VAL A 132 5.78 6.88 19.49
CA VAL A 132 6.79 6.36 18.54
C VAL A 132 6.53 4.92 18.10
N GLN A 133 5.64 4.18 18.80
CA GLN A 133 5.26 2.82 18.42
C GLN A 133 4.15 2.79 17.35
N VAL A 134 3.50 3.94 17.11
CA VAL A 134 2.32 4.00 16.25
C VAL A 134 2.63 3.53 14.85
N GLU A 135 3.75 3.92 14.27
CA GLU A 135 4.15 3.47 12.94
C GLU A 135 4.26 1.94 12.86
N SER A 136 4.88 1.30 13.87
CA SER A 136 5.03 -0.16 13.93
C SER A 136 3.72 -0.91 14.17
N VAL A 137 2.70 -0.29 14.74
CA VAL A 137 1.46 -0.97 15.18
C VAL A 137 0.28 -0.64 14.29
N ALA A 138 0.18 0.60 13.80
CA ALA A 138 -0.91 1.05 12.93
C ALA A 138 -0.69 0.68 11.47
N TRP A 139 0.55 0.53 11.03
CA TRP A 139 0.89 0.13 9.67
C TRP A 139 0.90 -1.41 9.56
N ILE A 140 0.04 -1.96 8.67
CA ILE A 140 -0.20 -3.41 8.59
C ILE A 140 1.09 -4.18 8.26
N SER A 141 1.85 -3.73 7.26
CA SER A 141 3.07 -4.43 6.84
C SER A 141 4.20 -4.41 7.90
N GLU A 142 4.10 -3.55 8.93
CA GLU A 142 4.97 -3.59 10.10
C GLU A 142 4.62 -4.69 11.13
N LEU A 143 3.72 -5.63 10.80
CA LEU A 143 3.58 -6.92 11.49
C LEU A 143 4.95 -7.55 11.78
N LYS A 144 5.90 -7.37 10.88
CA LYS A 144 7.30 -7.78 11.04
C LYS A 144 7.95 -7.26 12.33
N ASN A 145 7.64 -6.01 12.78
CA ASN A 145 8.15 -5.45 14.02
C ASN A 145 7.46 -6.03 15.25
N THR A 146 6.13 -6.04 15.26
CA THR A 146 5.34 -6.51 16.41
C THR A 146 5.57 -8.00 16.67
N LEU A 147 5.62 -8.81 15.62
CA LEU A 147 5.88 -10.24 15.69
C LEU A 147 7.31 -10.55 16.14
N SER A 148 8.32 -9.95 15.50
CA SER A 148 9.72 -10.14 15.89
C SER A 148 9.98 -9.64 17.31
N GLY A 149 9.31 -8.57 17.74
CA GLY A 149 9.39 -8.05 19.10
C GLY A 149 8.84 -9.02 20.14
N LEU A 150 7.71 -9.65 19.89
CA LEU A 150 7.16 -10.69 20.77
C LEU A 150 8.12 -11.88 20.90
N PHE A 151 8.68 -12.35 19.79
CA PHE A 151 9.66 -13.43 19.80
C PHE A 151 10.97 -13.01 20.52
N PHE A 152 11.42 -11.79 20.30
CA PHE A 152 12.60 -11.23 20.96
C PHE A 152 12.47 -11.26 22.48
N PHE A 153 11.40 -10.69 23.03
CA PHE A 153 11.17 -10.70 24.47
C PHE A 153 10.95 -12.11 25.03
N SER A 154 10.22 -12.95 24.29
CA SER A 154 9.98 -14.35 24.68
C SER A 154 11.29 -15.16 24.70
N ALA A 155 12.20 -14.91 23.77
CA ALA A 155 13.52 -15.53 23.74
C ALA A 155 14.37 -15.10 24.95
N ILE A 156 14.37 -13.78 25.28
CA ILE A 156 15.04 -13.29 26.50
C ILE A 156 14.47 -13.91 27.77
N LEU A 157 13.14 -13.97 27.90
CA LEU A 157 12.49 -14.55 29.07
C LEU A 157 12.84 -16.03 29.23
N SER A 158 12.82 -16.80 28.13
CA SER A 158 13.23 -18.20 28.11
C SER A 158 14.72 -18.37 28.43
N TYR A 159 15.59 -17.49 27.91
CA TYR A 159 17.02 -17.53 28.24
C TYR A 159 17.29 -17.21 29.71
N LEU A 160 16.61 -16.24 30.29
CA LEU A 160 16.71 -15.94 31.72
C LEU A 160 16.27 -17.13 32.59
N ASN A 161 15.27 -17.90 32.12
CA ASN A 161 14.89 -19.14 32.79
C ASN A 161 16.00 -20.19 32.69
N PHE A 162 16.59 -20.37 31.52
CA PHE A 162 17.76 -21.23 31.34
C PHE A 162 18.94 -20.78 32.23
N ASP A 163 19.21 -19.50 32.30
CA ASP A 163 20.31 -18.96 33.08
C ASP A 163 20.19 -19.30 34.58
N GLU A 164 19.00 -19.29 35.15
CA GLU A 164 18.74 -19.60 36.57
C GLU A 164 18.63 -21.11 36.83
N THR A 165 17.97 -21.85 35.98
CA THR A 165 17.62 -23.24 36.21
C THR A 165 18.52 -24.26 35.48
N ARG A 166 19.30 -23.80 34.50
CA ARG A 166 20.07 -24.64 33.54
C ARG A 166 19.20 -25.65 32.82
N ASN A 167 17.90 -25.44 32.71
CA ASN A 167 16.98 -26.31 32.00
C ASN A 167 17.22 -26.24 30.49
N ARG A 168 17.55 -27.37 29.88
CA ARG A 168 17.79 -27.49 28.43
C ARG A 168 16.58 -27.12 27.58
N GLY A 169 15.36 -27.44 28.05
CA GLY A 169 14.14 -27.07 27.36
C GLY A 169 13.99 -25.55 27.22
N SER A 170 14.32 -24.77 28.27
CA SER A 170 14.31 -23.31 28.22
C SER A 170 15.36 -22.74 27.27
N TYR A 171 16.52 -23.38 27.16
CA TYR A 171 17.56 -23.00 26.20
C TYR A 171 17.09 -23.22 24.76
N ILE A 172 16.55 -24.40 24.46
CA ILE A 172 16.03 -24.73 23.12
C ILE A 172 14.88 -23.82 22.76
N ALA A 173 13.94 -23.57 23.70
CA ALA A 173 12.85 -22.62 23.49
C ALA A 173 13.35 -21.21 23.14
N SER A 174 14.39 -20.71 23.85
CA SER A 174 15.00 -19.42 23.55
C SER A 174 15.59 -19.39 22.12
N LEU A 175 16.30 -20.44 21.72
CA LEU A 175 16.93 -20.54 20.41
C LEU A 175 15.88 -20.60 19.28
N VAL A 176 14.82 -21.41 19.47
CA VAL A 176 13.71 -21.51 18.51
C VAL A 176 12.97 -20.17 18.37
N LEU A 177 12.67 -19.52 19.49
CA LEU A 177 12.01 -18.20 19.48
C LEU A 177 12.88 -17.14 18.81
N PHE A 178 14.20 -17.18 19.01
CA PHE A 178 15.12 -16.31 18.30
C PHE A 178 15.13 -16.57 16.79
N LEU A 179 15.15 -17.83 16.36
CA LEU A 179 15.09 -18.21 14.95
C LEU A 179 13.77 -17.75 14.31
N LEU A 180 12.62 -17.97 14.96
CA LEU A 180 11.33 -17.49 14.48
C LEU A 180 11.29 -15.97 14.37
N GLY A 181 11.90 -15.29 15.33
CA GLY A 181 12.04 -13.84 15.29
C GLY A 181 12.92 -13.34 14.13
N LEU A 182 14.05 -14.01 13.84
CA LEU A 182 14.90 -13.70 12.67
C LEU A 182 14.16 -13.90 11.34
N MET A 183 13.30 -14.94 11.28
CA MET A 183 12.43 -15.20 10.12
C MET A 183 11.29 -14.18 9.99
N SER A 184 11.04 -13.40 11.04
CA SER A 184 10.07 -12.29 11.03
C SER A 184 10.73 -10.95 10.68
N LYS A 185 11.85 -10.60 11.30
CA LYS A 185 12.68 -9.41 10.98
C LYS A 185 14.07 -9.56 11.60
N THR A 186 15.09 -9.36 10.80
CA THR A 186 16.49 -9.53 11.24
C THR A 186 17.01 -8.42 12.18
N VAL A 187 16.23 -7.38 12.43
CA VAL A 187 16.56 -6.33 13.41
C VAL A 187 16.85 -6.88 14.81
N ILE A 188 16.39 -8.08 15.14
CA ILE A 188 16.64 -8.76 16.43
C ILE A 188 17.98 -9.51 16.50
N ALA A 189 18.77 -9.53 15.43
CA ALA A 189 20.07 -10.20 15.38
C ALA A 189 21.01 -9.83 16.56
N PRO A 190 20.99 -8.61 17.13
CA PRO A 190 21.78 -8.25 18.31
C PRO A 190 21.36 -8.94 19.62
N LEU A 191 20.33 -9.78 19.65
CA LEU A 191 19.82 -10.48 20.85
C LEU A 191 20.94 -11.04 21.77
N PRO A 192 21.94 -11.80 21.27
CA PRO A 192 22.98 -12.35 22.14
C PRO A 192 23.81 -11.26 22.84
N VAL A 193 24.06 -10.13 22.19
CA VAL A 193 24.72 -8.97 22.81
C VAL A 193 23.85 -8.39 23.93
N ILE A 194 22.55 -8.24 23.68
CA ILE A 194 21.60 -7.72 24.67
C ILE A 194 21.52 -8.63 25.89
N ILE A 195 21.46 -9.95 25.68
CA ILE A 195 21.51 -10.92 26.79
C ILE A 195 22.80 -10.76 27.59
N LEU A 196 23.96 -10.64 26.94
CA LEU A 196 25.23 -10.39 27.66
C LEU A 196 25.20 -9.09 28.47
N VAL A 197 24.64 -8.02 27.95
CA VAL A 197 24.51 -6.73 28.68
C VAL A 197 23.60 -6.93 29.89
N VAL A 198 22.47 -7.62 29.76
CA VAL A 198 21.54 -7.92 30.88
C VAL A 198 22.21 -8.79 31.93
N LEU A 199 22.96 -9.83 31.54
CA LEU A 199 23.71 -10.68 32.49
C LEU A 199 24.80 -9.93 33.19
N TRP A 200 25.59 -9.09 32.48
CA TRP A 200 26.58 -8.22 33.07
C TRP A 200 25.97 -7.23 34.09
N TRP A 201 24.85 -6.61 33.71
CA TRP A 201 24.15 -5.71 34.63
C TRP A 201 23.67 -6.43 35.91
N LYS A 202 23.21 -7.68 35.77
CA LYS A 202 22.73 -8.52 36.90
C LYS A 202 23.89 -8.97 37.82
N ARG A 203 25.08 -9.33 37.25
CA ARG A 203 26.12 -10.07 37.97
C ARG A 203 27.45 -9.34 38.15
N GLU A 204 27.64 -8.20 37.55
CA GLU A 204 28.86 -7.40 37.51
C GLU A 204 30.01 -7.96 36.69
N SER A 205 30.01 -9.27 36.40
CA SER A 205 31.05 -9.97 35.64
C SER A 205 30.44 -10.93 34.64
N ILE A 206 31.16 -11.20 33.56
CA ILE A 206 30.78 -12.17 32.49
C ILE A 206 31.79 -13.31 32.52
N SER A 207 31.29 -14.52 32.57
CA SER A 207 32.06 -15.76 32.48
C SER A 207 32.02 -16.32 31.04
N GLN A 208 33.19 -16.61 30.48
CA GLN A 208 33.28 -17.19 29.14
C GLN A 208 32.51 -18.51 29.01
N LYS A 209 32.68 -19.44 29.95
CA LYS A 209 32.02 -20.78 29.89
C LYS A 209 30.55 -20.70 30.22
N ARG A 210 30.13 -19.84 31.14
CA ARG A 210 28.78 -19.80 31.65
C ARG A 210 27.87 -18.92 30.82
N ASP A 211 28.36 -17.75 30.36
CA ASP A 211 27.56 -16.67 29.79
C ASP A 211 27.80 -16.52 28.29
N VAL A 212 29.06 -16.66 27.79
CA VAL A 212 29.39 -16.46 26.38
C VAL A 212 29.19 -17.74 25.58
N ALA A 213 29.73 -18.89 26.03
CA ALA A 213 29.68 -20.13 25.26
C ALA A 213 28.26 -20.57 24.88
N PRO A 214 27.23 -20.47 25.76
CA PRO A 214 25.85 -20.81 25.36
C PRO A 214 25.26 -19.85 24.32
N LEU A 215 25.81 -18.65 24.14
CA LEU A 215 25.32 -17.68 23.16
C LEU A 215 26.01 -17.79 21.80
N LEU A 216 27.05 -18.63 21.64
CA LEU A 216 27.71 -18.82 20.35
C LEU A 216 26.75 -19.24 19.22
N PRO A 217 25.80 -20.17 19.42
CA PRO A 217 24.82 -20.51 18.40
C PRO A 217 23.92 -19.31 18.02
N PHE A 218 23.56 -18.46 19.00
CA PHE A 218 22.78 -17.24 18.74
C PHE A 218 23.60 -16.22 17.92
N PHE A 219 24.90 -16.06 18.21
CA PHE A 219 25.77 -15.23 17.41
C PHE A 219 25.88 -15.75 15.97
N GLY A 220 26.05 -17.06 15.79
CA GLY A 220 26.10 -17.69 14.47
C GLY A 220 24.83 -17.42 13.66
N LEU A 221 23.66 -17.64 14.25
CA LEU A 221 22.36 -17.36 13.61
C LEU A 221 22.16 -15.88 13.32
N GLY A 222 22.46 -15.00 14.27
CA GLY A 222 22.26 -13.55 14.11
C GLY A 222 23.17 -12.97 13.03
N ILE A 223 24.46 -13.33 13.00
CA ILE A 223 25.40 -12.89 11.97
C ILE A 223 25.00 -13.44 10.61
N GLY A 224 24.68 -14.75 10.52
CA GLY A 224 24.23 -15.37 9.26
C GLY A 224 23.00 -14.71 8.69
N ALA A 225 21.96 -14.47 9.50
CA ALA A 225 20.75 -13.79 9.10
C ALA A 225 21.01 -12.33 8.71
N GLY A 226 21.85 -11.60 9.44
CA GLY A 226 22.22 -10.22 9.13
C GLY A 226 22.94 -10.09 7.79
N LEU A 227 23.92 -10.96 7.53
CA LEU A 227 24.64 -10.99 6.24
C LEU A 227 23.72 -11.36 5.08
N PHE A 228 22.83 -12.34 5.28
CA PHE A 228 21.84 -12.72 4.29
C PHE A 228 20.89 -11.54 3.97
N THR A 229 20.38 -10.86 4.98
CA THR A 229 19.53 -9.67 4.77
C THR A 229 20.27 -8.56 4.04
N ALA A 230 21.51 -8.25 4.41
CA ALA A 230 22.32 -7.24 3.72
C ALA A 230 22.53 -7.60 2.24
N TRP A 231 22.69 -8.89 1.94
CA TRP A 231 22.79 -9.38 0.57
C TRP A 231 21.47 -9.24 -0.20
N VAL A 232 20.32 -9.58 0.42
CA VAL A 232 18.98 -9.39 -0.17
C VAL A 232 18.68 -7.91 -0.43
N GLU A 233 18.92 -7.03 0.55
CA GLU A 233 18.74 -5.59 0.42
C GLU A 233 19.52 -5.02 -0.75
N ARG A 234 20.75 -5.49 -0.95
CA ARG A 234 21.60 -5.03 -2.04
C ARG A 234 21.17 -5.57 -3.41
N ASN A 235 20.83 -6.86 -3.52
CA ASN A 235 20.68 -7.53 -4.83
C ASN A 235 19.23 -7.64 -5.28
N PHE A 236 18.25 -7.60 -4.39
CA PHE A 236 16.82 -7.76 -4.71
C PHE A 236 16.00 -6.49 -4.41
N VAL A 237 16.31 -5.78 -3.31
CA VAL A 237 15.54 -4.57 -2.92
C VAL A 237 16.10 -3.31 -3.56
N GLY A 238 17.39 -3.30 -3.92
CA GLY A 238 18.02 -2.20 -4.64
C GLY A 238 18.70 -1.15 -3.74
N ALA A 239 19.17 -1.53 -2.54
CA ALA A 239 19.94 -0.65 -1.64
C ALA A 239 21.38 -0.41 -2.15
N GLN A 240 21.53 0.11 -3.38
CA GLN A 240 22.80 0.37 -4.04
C GLN A 240 22.73 1.65 -4.90
N GLY A 241 23.88 2.09 -5.42
CA GLY A 241 23.99 3.33 -6.21
C GLY A 241 24.45 4.53 -5.40
N ALA A 242 24.46 5.71 -6.03
CA ALA A 242 25.01 6.95 -5.48
C ALA A 242 24.45 7.34 -4.08
N PRO A 243 23.15 7.21 -3.78
CA PRO A 243 22.61 7.58 -2.47
C PRO A 243 23.17 6.78 -1.30
N PHE A 244 23.75 5.60 -1.57
CA PHE A 244 24.28 4.66 -0.58
C PHE A 244 25.82 4.66 -0.50
N GLN A 245 26.50 5.43 -1.36
CA GLN A 245 27.97 5.55 -1.37
C GLN A 245 28.45 6.51 -0.29
N LEU A 246 28.34 6.08 0.97
CA LEU A 246 28.75 6.85 2.14
C LEU A 246 30.11 6.37 2.65
N SER A 247 31.03 7.30 2.94
CA SER A 247 32.30 7.00 3.63
C SER A 247 32.05 6.53 5.07
N ILE A 248 33.00 5.81 5.64
CA ILE A 248 32.93 5.38 7.06
C ILE A 248 32.72 6.59 7.99
N LEU A 249 33.39 7.70 7.71
CA LEU A 249 33.24 8.94 8.51
C LEU A 249 31.78 9.47 8.44
N GLN A 250 31.18 9.53 7.24
CA GLN A 250 29.80 9.95 7.11
C GLN A 250 28.84 8.99 7.84
N ARG A 251 29.10 7.68 7.81
CA ARG A 251 28.32 6.68 8.58
C ARG A 251 28.42 6.90 10.08
N CYS A 252 29.61 7.25 10.59
CA CYS A 252 29.77 7.60 12.00
C CYS A 252 29.03 8.89 12.39
N LEU A 253 29.00 9.89 11.49
CA LEU A 253 28.23 11.12 11.71
C LEU A 253 26.71 10.83 11.75
N ILE A 254 26.22 9.99 10.83
CA ILE A 254 24.83 9.54 10.82
C ILE A 254 24.51 8.81 12.13
N ALA A 255 25.30 7.79 12.49
CA ALA A 255 25.06 6.98 13.69
C ALA A 255 25.00 7.81 14.96
N GLY A 256 25.92 8.78 15.11
CA GLY A 256 25.90 9.71 16.23
C GLY A 256 24.65 10.57 16.26
N ARG A 257 24.21 11.09 15.11
CA ARG A 257 23.00 11.91 14.99
C ARG A 257 21.72 11.10 15.21
N ASP A 258 21.64 9.87 14.65
CA ASP A 258 20.54 8.94 14.83
C ASP A 258 20.28 8.64 16.30
N PHE A 259 21.34 8.34 17.07
CA PHE A 259 21.23 8.06 18.50
C PHE A 259 20.49 9.18 19.23
N TRP A 260 20.92 10.44 19.04
CA TRP A 260 20.30 11.59 19.71
C TRP A 260 18.93 11.92 19.18
N PHE A 261 18.70 11.72 17.89
CA PHE A 261 17.38 11.89 17.28
C PHE A 261 16.35 10.96 17.93
N TYR A 262 16.64 9.67 17.99
CA TYR A 262 15.73 8.70 18.59
C TYR A 262 15.54 8.93 20.08
N LEU A 263 16.61 9.21 20.80
CA LEU A 263 16.53 9.53 22.22
C LEU A 263 15.66 10.77 22.47
N PHE A 264 15.81 11.82 21.66
CA PHE A 264 14.97 13.02 21.74
C PHE A 264 13.50 12.70 21.45
N LYS A 265 13.20 11.89 20.45
CA LYS A 265 11.82 11.50 20.12
C LYS A 265 11.14 10.67 21.23
N LEU A 266 11.90 9.95 22.03
CA LEU A 266 11.37 9.25 23.21
C LEU A 266 11.02 10.21 24.34
N PHE A 267 11.74 11.31 24.54
CA PHE A 267 11.40 12.29 25.56
C PHE A 267 10.38 13.33 25.10
N TRP A 268 10.41 13.66 23.81
CA TRP A 268 9.54 14.65 23.20
C TRP A 268 8.94 14.13 21.89
N PRO A 269 7.89 13.30 21.94
CA PRO A 269 7.29 12.67 20.76
C PRO A 269 6.37 13.65 19.98
N ALA A 270 6.90 14.81 19.62
CA ALA A 270 6.21 15.81 18.82
C ALA A 270 6.65 15.75 17.36
N ARG A 271 5.72 16.03 16.44
CA ARG A 271 5.94 16.05 14.99
C ARG A 271 6.56 14.74 14.49
N LEU A 272 6.00 13.60 14.93
CA LEU A 272 6.33 12.31 14.36
C LEU A 272 5.79 12.28 12.92
N THR A 273 6.60 11.84 11.96
CA THR A 273 6.21 11.83 10.54
C THR A 273 6.66 10.53 9.89
N PHE A 274 5.91 10.07 8.89
CA PHE A 274 6.19 8.83 8.18
C PHE A 274 7.56 8.85 7.49
N ILE A 275 7.91 9.97 6.82
CA ILE A 275 9.24 10.19 6.23
C ILE A 275 9.83 11.47 6.82
N TYR A 276 10.92 11.34 7.54
CA TYR A 276 11.66 12.47 8.08
C TYR A 276 12.54 13.14 7.01
N PRO A 277 12.86 14.45 7.15
CA PRO A 277 13.81 15.11 6.26
C PRO A 277 15.14 14.36 6.19
N ARG A 278 15.61 14.08 4.98
CA ARG A 278 16.90 13.44 4.77
C ARG A 278 18.04 14.42 5.03
N TRP A 279 18.91 14.08 5.94
CA TRP A 279 19.98 14.97 6.34
C TRP A 279 21.09 15.06 5.28
N GLN A 280 21.63 16.27 5.10
CA GLN A 280 22.86 16.47 4.37
C GLN A 280 24.03 16.14 5.27
N ILE A 281 24.80 15.12 4.93
CA ILE A 281 25.94 14.64 5.70
C ILE A 281 27.23 14.99 4.96
N SER A 282 28.06 15.84 5.60
CA SER A 282 29.33 16.27 5.03
C SER A 282 30.44 16.28 6.09
N ALA A 283 31.58 15.69 5.74
CA ALA A 283 32.76 15.71 6.58
C ALA A 283 33.34 17.12 6.80
N GLY A 284 33.03 18.11 5.94
CA GLY A 284 33.43 19.49 6.08
C GLY A 284 32.61 20.30 7.09
N ILE A 285 31.51 19.77 7.59
CA ILE A 285 30.60 20.47 8.50
C ILE A 285 30.96 20.11 9.95
N TRP A 286 31.71 20.99 10.64
CA TRP A 286 32.29 20.73 11.95
C TRP A 286 31.26 20.39 13.04
N TRP A 287 30.09 21.01 13.07
CA TRP A 287 29.10 20.79 14.13
C TRP A 287 28.48 19.37 14.07
N GLN A 288 28.55 18.68 12.95
CA GLN A 288 28.06 17.30 12.85
C GLN A 288 28.88 16.33 13.71
N TYR A 289 30.11 16.63 13.98
CA TYR A 289 30.99 15.85 14.88
C TYR A 289 30.56 15.92 16.35
N LEU A 290 29.78 16.93 16.74
CA LEU A 290 29.30 17.06 18.13
C LEU A 290 28.40 15.87 18.52
N PHE A 291 27.66 15.27 17.61
CA PHE A 291 26.79 14.13 17.90
C PHE A 291 27.57 12.87 18.30
N PRO A 292 28.49 12.33 17.50
CA PRO A 292 29.27 11.18 17.90
C PRO A 292 30.18 11.49 19.10
N LEU A 293 30.73 12.71 19.26
CA LEU A 293 31.50 13.11 20.43
C LEU A 293 30.66 13.13 21.71
N ALA A 294 29.43 13.65 21.66
CA ALA A 294 28.52 13.65 22.80
C ALA A 294 28.13 12.20 23.18
N LEU A 295 27.92 11.31 22.17
CA LEU A 295 27.69 9.90 22.42
C LEU A 295 28.89 9.22 23.08
N ALA A 296 30.09 9.48 22.59
CA ALA A 296 31.31 8.97 23.21
C ALA A 296 31.46 9.45 24.66
N LEU A 297 31.20 10.74 24.91
CA LEU A 297 31.19 11.29 26.25
C LEU A 297 30.14 10.63 27.16
N LEU A 298 28.93 10.42 26.68
CA LEU A 298 27.87 9.71 27.42
C LEU A 298 28.32 8.29 27.80
N LEU A 299 28.93 7.56 26.87
CA LEU A 299 29.46 6.21 27.11
C LEU A 299 30.60 6.24 28.17
N VAL A 300 31.53 7.20 28.08
CA VAL A 300 32.60 7.34 29.06
C VAL A 300 32.02 7.68 30.45
N LEU A 301 31.12 8.64 30.54
CA LEU A 301 30.49 9.03 31.82
C LEU A 301 29.73 7.86 32.46
N THR A 302 28.89 7.17 31.67
CA THR A 302 28.11 6.01 32.16
C THR A 302 29.04 4.84 32.54
N TRP A 303 30.14 4.66 31.80
CA TRP A 303 31.18 3.68 32.13
C TRP A 303 31.91 4.04 33.44
N MET A 304 32.27 5.29 33.66
CA MET A 304 32.90 5.74 34.95
C MET A 304 31.94 5.52 36.12
N LEU A 305 30.64 5.79 35.93
CA LEU A 305 29.61 5.61 36.96
C LEU A 305 29.21 4.16 37.19
N ARG A 306 29.61 3.19 36.35
CA ARG A 306 29.12 1.80 36.36
C ARG A 306 29.30 1.05 37.68
N LYS A 307 30.31 1.41 38.48
CA LYS A 307 30.51 0.78 39.79
C LYS A 307 29.45 1.20 40.82
N LYS A 308 28.86 2.41 40.66
CA LYS A 308 27.79 2.92 41.51
C LYS A 308 26.42 2.71 40.94
N PHE A 309 26.28 2.92 39.62
CA PHE A 309 25.02 2.83 38.87
C PHE A 309 25.25 2.16 37.51
N ARG A 310 24.96 0.86 37.39
CA ARG A 310 25.11 0.11 36.13
C ARG A 310 23.94 0.31 35.14
N GLY A 311 22.77 0.70 35.65
CA GLY A 311 21.55 0.88 34.86
C GLY A 311 21.71 1.82 33.66
N PRO A 312 22.24 3.04 33.82
CA PRO A 312 22.44 3.97 32.71
C PRO A 312 23.29 3.40 31.57
N LEU A 313 24.43 2.76 31.90
CA LEU A 313 25.28 2.14 30.87
C LEU A 313 24.56 0.96 30.18
N ALA A 314 23.90 0.11 30.96
CA ALA A 314 23.13 -1.03 30.39
C ALA A 314 22.02 -0.54 29.43
N ALA A 315 21.24 0.47 29.83
CA ALA A 315 20.20 1.07 28.99
C ALA A 315 20.77 1.68 27.69
N THR A 316 21.90 2.39 27.78
CA THR A 316 22.59 2.98 26.62
C THR A 316 23.11 1.90 25.67
N LEU A 317 23.73 0.81 26.21
CA LEU A 317 24.21 -0.30 25.38
C LEU A 317 23.08 -1.11 24.73
N ILE A 318 21.96 -1.31 25.44
CA ILE A 318 20.75 -1.94 24.88
C ILE A 318 20.19 -1.07 23.74
N PHE A 319 20.10 0.24 23.94
CA PHE A 319 19.59 1.18 22.94
C PHE A 319 20.48 1.18 21.69
N LEU A 320 21.79 1.33 21.83
CA LEU A 320 22.73 1.27 20.72
C LEU A 320 22.77 -0.09 20.02
N GLY A 321 22.76 -1.17 20.82
CA GLY A 321 22.80 -2.53 20.27
C GLY A 321 21.59 -2.83 19.40
N LEU A 322 20.38 -2.42 19.83
CA LEU A 322 19.15 -2.65 19.07
C LEU A 322 18.94 -1.66 17.91
N LEU A 323 19.54 -0.46 17.98
CA LEU A 323 19.58 0.46 16.85
C LEU A 323 20.65 0.11 15.82
N SER A 324 21.66 -0.71 16.17
CA SER A 324 22.84 -0.94 15.33
C SER A 324 22.55 -1.32 13.88
N PRO A 325 21.49 -2.10 13.54
CA PRO A 325 21.14 -2.39 12.13
C PRO A 325 20.70 -1.16 11.35
N ALA A 326 20.15 -0.14 12.02
CA ALA A 326 19.59 1.07 11.43
C ALA A 326 20.49 2.31 11.57
N LEU A 327 21.68 2.20 12.18
CA LEU A 327 22.61 3.33 12.41
C LEU A 327 23.44 3.74 11.17
N GLY A 328 23.08 3.32 9.97
CA GLY A 328 23.74 3.73 8.75
C GLY A 328 24.99 2.93 8.35
N PHE A 329 25.42 1.94 9.14
CA PHE A 329 26.58 1.09 8.78
C PHE A 329 26.24 0.04 7.73
N ILE A 330 24.97 -0.37 7.66
CA ILE A 330 24.41 -1.28 6.66
C ILE A 330 23.47 -0.47 5.78
N ASN A 331 23.57 -0.63 4.45
CA ASN A 331 22.62 0.01 3.55
C ASN A 331 21.28 -0.70 3.64
N VAL A 332 20.24 0.06 3.94
CA VAL A 332 18.83 -0.37 3.85
C VAL A 332 18.09 0.58 2.92
N TYR A 333 17.18 0.03 2.11
CA TYR A 333 16.52 0.80 1.06
C TYR A 333 15.86 2.11 1.53
N PRO A 334 15.22 2.20 2.72
CA PRO A 334 14.64 3.45 3.21
C PRO A 334 15.61 4.64 3.34
N PHE A 335 16.93 4.41 3.38
CA PHE A 335 17.91 5.48 3.45
C PHE A 335 17.96 6.39 2.22
N ILE A 336 17.35 6.00 1.13
CA ILE A 336 17.14 6.90 -0.03
C ILE A 336 16.20 8.06 0.33
N TYR A 337 15.28 7.85 1.27
CA TYR A 337 14.26 8.82 1.69
C TYR A 337 14.67 9.56 2.98
N SER A 338 15.10 8.80 3.97
CA SER A 338 15.50 9.30 5.30
C SER A 338 16.44 8.32 6.00
N PHE A 339 17.36 8.83 6.82
CA PHE A 339 18.22 7.98 7.66
C PHE A 339 17.49 7.47 8.91
N VAL A 340 16.34 8.04 9.25
CA VAL A 340 15.59 7.73 10.47
C VAL A 340 14.11 7.45 10.14
N ALA A 341 13.50 6.53 10.91
CA ALA A 341 12.08 6.22 10.88
C ALA A 341 11.63 5.76 12.28
N ASP A 342 10.40 6.06 12.69
CA ASP A 342 9.95 5.74 14.05
C ASP A 342 9.95 4.23 14.30
N HIS A 343 9.64 3.41 13.32
CA HIS A 343 9.64 1.95 13.43
C HIS A 343 11.04 1.32 13.65
N PHE A 344 12.13 2.03 13.37
CA PHE A 344 13.49 1.51 13.62
C PHE A 344 13.80 1.43 15.12
N GLN A 345 13.21 2.29 15.94
CA GLN A 345 13.44 2.27 17.39
C GLN A 345 12.46 1.40 18.18
N TYR A 346 11.59 0.60 17.51
CA TYR A 346 10.54 -0.19 18.14
C TYR A 346 11.02 -1.00 19.35
N LEU A 347 12.10 -1.75 19.22
CA LEU A 347 12.70 -2.52 20.30
C LEU A 347 13.70 -1.70 21.12
N ALA A 348 14.44 -0.81 20.46
CA ALA A 348 15.54 -0.09 21.09
C ALA A 348 15.06 0.81 22.24
N CYS A 349 13.86 1.39 22.12
CA CYS A 349 13.28 2.28 23.14
C CYS A 349 13.17 1.66 24.54
N VAL A 350 13.20 0.31 24.65
CA VAL A 350 13.03 -0.40 25.93
C VAL A 350 14.11 -0.01 26.96
N GLY A 351 15.35 0.18 26.53
CA GLY A 351 16.44 0.60 27.43
C GLY A 351 16.15 1.96 28.08
N PRO A 352 16.01 3.04 27.31
CA PRO A 352 15.68 4.37 27.82
C PRO A 352 14.36 4.43 28.59
N LEU A 353 13.28 3.82 28.09
CA LEU A 353 11.97 3.81 28.76
C LEU A 353 12.03 3.11 30.12
N THR A 354 12.79 2.01 30.23
CA THR A 354 13.01 1.33 31.51
C THR A 354 13.76 2.21 32.50
N LEU A 355 14.78 2.92 32.01
CA LEU A 355 15.55 3.85 32.85
C LEU A 355 14.69 5.01 33.35
N VAL A 356 13.87 5.60 32.47
CA VAL A 356 12.92 6.67 32.81
C VAL A 356 11.89 6.17 33.83
N ALA A 357 11.29 5.01 33.61
CA ALA A 357 10.32 4.42 34.53
C ALA A 357 10.94 4.19 35.94
N THR A 358 12.16 3.70 35.98
CA THR A 358 12.91 3.51 37.24
C THR A 358 13.17 4.84 37.93
N GLY A 359 13.60 5.87 37.19
CA GLY A 359 13.85 7.22 37.74
C GLY A 359 12.57 7.86 38.29
N ILE A 360 11.46 7.83 37.53
CA ILE A 360 10.15 8.34 37.97
C ILE A 360 9.69 7.61 39.24
N THR A 361 9.81 6.28 39.26
CA THR A 361 9.42 5.48 40.42
C THR A 361 10.23 5.85 41.64
N GLY A 362 11.57 5.97 41.51
CA GLY A 362 12.46 6.37 42.61
C GLY A 362 12.17 7.78 43.10
N ALA A 363 11.92 8.73 42.19
CA ALA A 363 11.57 10.10 42.55
C ALA A 363 10.23 10.16 43.32
N VAL A 364 9.19 9.46 42.85
CA VAL A 364 7.90 9.41 43.56
C VAL A 364 8.01 8.72 44.91
N ASP A 365 8.86 7.69 45.04
CA ASP A 365 9.07 6.97 46.28
C ASP A 365 9.84 7.78 47.32
N SER A 366 10.60 8.78 46.94
CA SER A 366 11.28 9.68 47.88
C SER A 366 10.28 10.54 48.71
N PHE A 367 9.05 10.73 48.20
CA PHE A 367 7.97 11.42 48.91
C PHE A 367 7.13 10.42 49.72
N SER A 368 7.74 9.82 50.76
CA SER A 368 7.18 8.67 51.50
C SER A 368 5.75 8.86 52.05
N TRP A 369 5.38 10.05 52.54
CA TRP A 369 4.09 10.37 53.14
C TRP A 369 2.96 10.58 52.11
N ARG A 370 3.27 10.79 50.79
CA ARG A 370 2.27 10.94 49.72
C ARG A 370 2.33 9.81 48.70
N ARG A 371 3.07 8.75 48.93
CA ARG A 371 3.37 7.67 48.01
C ARG A 371 2.11 7.00 47.44
N SER A 372 1.08 6.77 48.27
CA SER A 372 -0.16 6.11 47.85
C SER A 372 -0.96 6.93 46.82
N PHE A 373 -0.87 8.25 46.87
CA PHE A 373 -1.59 9.15 45.97
C PHE A 373 -0.74 9.57 44.79
N LEU A 374 0.54 9.90 44.95
CA LEU A 374 1.41 10.44 43.91
C LEU A 374 1.69 9.43 42.80
N ARG A 375 1.88 8.16 43.15
CA ARG A 375 2.12 7.12 42.11
C ARG A 375 1.00 7.03 41.10
N PRO A 376 -0.26 6.72 41.49
CA PRO A 376 -1.35 6.61 40.52
C PRO A 376 -1.62 7.92 39.77
N ALA A 377 -1.41 9.08 40.39
CA ALA A 377 -1.61 10.38 39.77
C ALA A 377 -0.55 10.64 38.67
N VAL A 378 0.75 10.48 38.98
CA VAL A 378 1.84 10.70 38.02
C VAL A 378 1.79 9.68 36.89
N TYR A 379 1.60 8.39 37.22
CA TYR A 379 1.52 7.34 36.21
C TYR A 379 0.30 7.53 35.33
N GLY A 380 -0.87 7.80 35.93
CA GLY A 380 -2.11 8.04 35.21
C GLY A 380 -2.03 9.23 34.26
N ALA A 381 -1.49 10.38 34.74
CA ALA A 381 -1.32 11.57 33.91
C ALA A 381 -0.36 11.31 32.72
N LEU A 382 0.76 10.65 32.98
CA LEU A 382 1.76 10.34 31.94
C LEU A 382 1.19 9.38 30.90
N LEU A 383 0.58 8.27 31.33
CA LEU A 383 0.02 7.25 30.43
C LEU A 383 -1.19 7.77 29.64
N LEU A 384 -2.04 8.60 30.27
CA LEU A 384 -3.15 9.27 29.59
C LEU A 384 -2.64 10.23 28.51
N SER A 385 -1.60 11.02 28.82
CA SER A 385 -0.99 11.94 27.86
C SER A 385 -0.40 11.19 26.68
N LEU A 386 0.41 10.15 26.92
CA LEU A 386 1.01 9.35 25.85
C LEU A 386 -0.03 8.58 25.04
N GLY A 387 -1.02 7.96 25.70
CA GLY A 387 -2.12 7.27 25.02
C GLY A 387 -2.95 8.21 24.13
N THR A 388 -3.20 9.45 24.59
CA THR A 388 -3.87 10.47 23.77
C THR A 388 -3.01 10.89 22.56
N LEU A 389 -1.70 11.04 22.74
CA LEU A 389 -0.78 11.34 21.66
C LEU A 389 -0.72 10.18 20.63
N SER A 390 -0.68 8.93 21.11
CA SER A 390 -0.73 7.75 20.25
C SER A 390 -2.05 7.68 19.47
N TRP A 391 -3.18 7.91 20.16
CA TRP A 391 -4.49 7.97 19.50
C TRP A 391 -4.56 9.04 18.40
N ARG A 392 -3.98 10.23 18.65
CA ARG A 392 -3.88 11.30 17.64
C ARG A 392 -2.96 10.89 16.48
N GLN A 393 -1.80 10.32 16.79
CA GLN A 393 -0.83 9.89 15.76
C GLN A 393 -1.37 8.76 14.88
N CYS A 394 -2.18 7.83 15.43
CA CYS A 394 -2.85 6.78 14.63
C CYS A 394 -3.76 7.33 13.53
N ARG A 395 -4.31 8.54 13.68
CA ARG A 395 -5.16 9.17 12.67
C ARG A 395 -4.40 9.53 11.41
N ASP A 396 -3.09 9.73 11.49
CA ASP A 396 -2.23 10.01 10.34
C ASP A 396 -2.05 8.76 9.45
N TYR A 397 -2.28 7.56 10.00
CA TYR A 397 -2.19 6.26 9.33
C TYR A 397 -3.55 5.71 8.89
N ARG A 398 -4.60 6.52 8.87
CA ARG A 398 -5.97 6.10 8.56
C ARG A 398 -6.15 5.67 7.10
N ASP A 399 -5.54 6.36 6.18
CA ASP A 399 -5.59 6.12 4.74
C ASP A 399 -4.38 6.75 4.03
N ILE A 400 -4.14 6.31 2.79
CA ILE A 400 -2.97 6.70 2.00
C ILE A 400 -2.91 8.22 1.71
N GLU A 401 -4.06 8.86 1.49
CA GLU A 401 -4.13 10.31 1.24
C GLU A 401 -3.75 11.12 2.49
N THR A 402 -4.35 10.76 3.64
CA THR A 402 -4.03 11.38 4.93
C THR A 402 -2.56 11.21 5.28
N LEU A 403 -1.99 10.02 5.03
CA LEU A 403 -0.58 9.73 5.28
C LEU A 403 0.34 10.67 4.50
N TRP A 404 0.12 10.81 3.18
CA TRP A 404 0.99 11.62 2.34
C TRP A 404 0.79 13.12 2.57
N ARG A 405 -0.45 13.59 2.70
CA ARG A 405 -0.73 15.01 3.02
C ARG A 405 -0.11 15.43 4.36
N THR A 406 -0.19 14.56 5.39
CA THR A 406 0.44 14.81 6.69
C THR A 406 1.97 14.78 6.59
N THR A 407 2.51 13.86 5.79
CA THR A 407 3.96 13.78 5.54
C THR A 407 4.46 15.05 4.85
N ILE A 408 3.80 15.52 3.81
CA ILE A 408 4.12 16.77 3.11
C ILE A 408 4.06 17.97 4.06
N ALA A 409 3.02 18.06 4.89
CA ALA A 409 2.86 19.15 5.85
C ALA A 409 3.99 19.22 6.89
N ARG A 410 4.61 18.07 7.24
CA ARG A 410 5.71 17.97 8.21
C ARG A 410 7.10 17.94 7.57
N ASN A 411 7.18 17.49 6.33
CA ASN A 411 8.39 17.41 5.50
C ASN A 411 8.07 17.85 4.06
N PRO A 412 8.05 19.18 3.79
CA PRO A 412 7.77 19.71 2.45
C PRO A 412 8.79 19.32 1.37
N ASP A 413 9.97 18.85 1.76
CA ASP A 413 11.03 18.42 0.83
C ASP A 413 10.98 16.92 0.52
N CYS A 414 9.88 16.23 0.88
CA CYS A 414 9.71 14.80 0.65
C CYS A 414 9.16 14.54 -0.76
N TRP A 415 10.05 14.44 -1.76
CA TRP A 415 9.65 14.15 -3.14
C TRP A 415 8.79 12.88 -3.26
N MET A 416 9.11 11.83 -2.50
CA MET A 416 8.37 10.58 -2.49
C MET A 416 6.91 10.74 -2.05
N ALA A 417 6.63 11.64 -1.10
CA ALA A 417 5.28 11.88 -0.63
C ALA A 417 4.43 12.55 -1.73
N TYR A 418 4.99 13.50 -2.46
CA TYR A 418 4.34 14.09 -3.62
C TYR A 418 4.12 13.07 -4.74
N SER A 419 5.14 12.26 -5.09
CA SER A 419 5.03 11.21 -6.11
C SER A 419 3.91 10.21 -5.82
N ASN A 420 3.83 9.73 -4.57
CA ASN A 420 2.81 8.76 -4.17
C ASN A 420 1.41 9.41 -4.04
N LEU A 421 1.31 10.65 -3.54
CA LEU A 421 0.04 11.38 -3.51
C LEU A 421 -0.48 11.63 -4.93
N GLY A 422 0.38 12.10 -5.85
CA GLY A 422 0.05 12.29 -7.25
C GLY A 422 -0.44 11.01 -7.92
N SER A 423 0.23 9.88 -7.65
CA SER A 423 -0.19 8.56 -8.17
C SER A 423 -1.58 8.15 -7.64
N PHE A 424 -1.84 8.38 -6.36
CA PHE A 424 -3.13 8.09 -5.72
C PHE A 424 -4.25 8.98 -6.28
N LEU A 425 -4.00 10.27 -6.43
CA LEU A 425 -4.97 11.24 -6.97
C LEU A 425 -5.29 10.98 -8.44
N SER A 426 -4.26 10.71 -9.26
CA SER A 426 -4.44 10.36 -10.68
C SER A 426 -5.34 9.13 -10.85
N ALA A 427 -5.15 8.09 -10.03
CA ALA A 427 -5.98 6.88 -10.06
C ALA A 427 -7.45 7.14 -9.67
N ARG A 428 -7.74 8.27 -8.99
CA ARG A 428 -9.10 8.68 -8.57
C ARG A 428 -9.70 9.79 -9.44
N GLY A 429 -9.04 10.17 -10.53
CA GLY A 429 -9.50 11.21 -11.44
C GLY A 429 -9.15 12.63 -11.00
N GLY A 430 -8.41 12.83 -9.92
CA GLY A 430 -7.88 14.13 -9.49
C GLY A 430 -6.63 14.55 -10.29
N VAL A 431 -6.77 14.60 -11.62
CA VAL A 431 -5.64 14.69 -12.54
C VAL A 431 -4.87 16.01 -12.40
N ASP A 432 -5.56 17.13 -12.20
CA ASP A 432 -4.89 18.44 -12.09
C ASP A 432 -4.01 18.55 -10.84
N GLU A 433 -4.52 18.07 -9.69
CA GLU A 433 -3.74 18.05 -8.44
C GLU A 433 -2.56 17.06 -8.57
N ALA A 434 -2.76 15.90 -9.19
CA ALA A 434 -1.71 14.93 -9.46
C ALA A 434 -0.57 15.51 -10.31
N ILE A 435 -0.88 16.28 -11.35
CA ILE A 435 0.12 17.01 -12.17
C ILE A 435 0.94 17.96 -11.30
N GLY A 436 0.27 18.71 -10.40
CA GLY A 436 0.94 19.60 -9.45
C GLY A 436 1.92 18.85 -8.53
N ASP A 437 1.47 17.74 -7.98
CA ASP A 437 2.26 16.91 -7.08
C ASP A 437 3.47 16.26 -7.80
N PHE A 438 3.29 15.68 -8.99
CA PHE A 438 4.41 15.13 -9.77
C PHE A 438 5.43 16.20 -10.18
N ARG A 439 4.99 17.40 -10.54
CA ARG A 439 5.91 18.51 -10.83
C ARG A 439 6.70 18.89 -9.58
N LYS A 440 6.07 18.92 -8.41
CA LYS A 440 6.77 19.19 -7.16
C LYS A 440 7.75 18.08 -6.78
N ALA A 441 7.39 16.82 -7.02
CA ALA A 441 8.31 15.69 -6.84
C ALA A 441 9.56 15.82 -7.72
N LEU A 442 9.39 16.18 -9.01
CA LEU A 442 10.47 16.37 -9.96
C LEU A 442 11.30 17.65 -9.71
N GLU A 443 10.70 18.70 -9.15
CA GLU A 443 11.46 19.87 -8.66
C GLU A 443 12.45 19.48 -7.56
N LEU A 444 12.03 18.59 -6.66
CA LEU A 444 12.85 18.10 -5.55
C LEU A 444 13.86 17.02 -5.97
N TRP A 445 13.50 16.20 -6.94
CA TRP A 445 14.37 15.14 -7.50
C TRP A 445 14.15 14.97 -9.01
N PRO A 446 14.89 15.71 -9.85
CA PRO A 446 14.68 15.75 -11.29
C PRO A 446 14.96 14.43 -12.04
N ASP A 447 15.86 13.60 -11.53
CA ASP A 447 16.31 12.37 -12.23
C ASP A 447 15.47 11.14 -11.88
N GLN A 448 14.15 11.30 -11.67
CA GLN A 448 13.24 10.19 -11.38
C GLN A 448 12.44 9.79 -12.64
N SER A 449 12.89 8.73 -13.32
CA SER A 449 12.23 8.19 -14.52
C SER A 449 10.74 7.91 -14.25
N LYS A 450 10.43 7.27 -13.12
CA LYS A 450 9.07 6.93 -12.73
C LYS A 450 8.15 8.16 -12.60
N ASP A 451 8.65 9.26 -12.04
CA ASP A 451 7.84 10.46 -11.85
C ASP A 451 7.64 11.21 -13.17
N HIS A 452 8.65 11.21 -14.07
CA HIS A 452 8.47 11.68 -15.43
C HIS A 452 7.41 10.87 -16.17
N ASN A 453 7.46 9.54 -16.10
CA ASN A 453 6.46 8.67 -16.71
C ASN A 453 5.05 8.91 -16.14
N ASN A 454 4.91 9.02 -14.83
CA ASN A 454 3.63 9.28 -14.17
C ASN A 454 3.06 10.67 -14.52
N LEU A 455 3.92 11.70 -14.57
CA LEU A 455 3.52 13.04 -15.00
C LEU A 455 3.07 13.04 -16.46
N GLY A 456 3.82 12.36 -17.35
CA GLY A 456 3.44 12.18 -18.74
C GLY A 456 2.06 11.53 -18.88
N LYS A 457 1.81 10.46 -18.13
CA LYS A 457 0.52 9.79 -18.10
C LYS A 457 -0.62 10.72 -17.62
N ALA A 458 -0.40 11.48 -16.56
CA ALA A 458 -1.39 12.44 -16.05
C ALA A 458 -1.65 13.59 -17.03
N LEU A 459 -0.61 14.09 -17.71
CA LEU A 459 -0.73 15.11 -18.76
C LEU A 459 -1.50 14.60 -19.98
N ALA A 460 -1.26 13.33 -20.40
CA ALA A 460 -2.01 12.71 -21.50
C ALA A 460 -3.49 12.58 -21.14
N GLN A 461 -3.82 12.18 -19.91
CA GLN A 461 -5.21 12.14 -19.41
C GLN A 461 -5.87 13.52 -19.37
N ASN A 462 -5.10 14.58 -19.16
CA ASN A 462 -5.55 15.98 -19.19
C ASN A 462 -5.60 16.59 -20.60
N GLY A 463 -5.32 15.82 -21.66
CA GLY A 463 -5.29 16.28 -23.04
C GLY A 463 -4.02 17.04 -23.45
N ARG A 464 -3.02 17.17 -22.57
CA ARG A 464 -1.75 17.87 -22.82
C ARG A 464 -0.70 16.94 -23.44
N MET A 465 -1.02 16.40 -24.62
CA MET A 465 -0.28 15.29 -25.24
C MET A 465 1.17 15.63 -25.55
N ALA A 466 1.45 16.85 -26.08
CA ALA A 466 2.82 17.24 -26.43
C ALA A 466 3.75 17.24 -25.21
N GLU A 467 3.28 17.80 -24.08
CA GLU A 467 4.04 17.80 -22.82
C GLU A 467 4.19 16.37 -22.26
N ALA A 468 3.16 15.53 -22.40
CA ALA A 468 3.23 14.13 -21.98
C ALA A 468 4.37 13.39 -22.69
N MET A 469 4.49 13.56 -24.01
CA MET A 469 5.55 12.93 -24.81
C MET A 469 6.95 13.40 -24.41
N ASP A 470 7.14 14.69 -24.14
CA ASP A 470 8.41 15.21 -23.63
C ASP A 470 8.83 14.54 -22.33
N HIS A 471 7.86 14.30 -21.44
CA HIS A 471 8.11 13.61 -20.17
C HIS A 471 8.37 12.11 -20.37
N PHE A 472 7.67 11.40 -21.25
CA PHE A 472 7.99 10.01 -21.60
C PHE A 472 9.38 9.89 -22.21
N GLN A 473 9.75 10.81 -23.10
CA GLN A 473 11.10 10.82 -23.69
C GLN A 473 12.17 11.07 -22.62
N THR A 474 11.91 11.96 -21.67
CA THR A 474 12.83 12.21 -20.54
C THR A 474 12.95 10.97 -19.65
N ALA A 475 11.84 10.28 -19.35
CA ALA A 475 11.85 9.02 -18.61
C ALA A 475 12.73 7.98 -19.30
N LEU A 476 12.61 7.84 -20.62
CA LEU A 476 13.42 6.92 -21.42
C LEU A 476 14.90 7.34 -21.52
N LYS A 477 15.22 8.64 -21.50
CA LYS A 477 16.62 9.10 -21.42
C LYS A 477 17.26 8.73 -20.08
N ILE A 478 16.52 8.83 -18.97
CA ILE A 478 17.00 8.47 -17.63
C ILE A 478 17.08 6.94 -17.50
N SER A 479 16.03 6.22 -17.93
CA SER A 479 15.93 4.76 -17.88
C SER A 479 15.54 4.20 -19.26
N PRO A 480 16.52 3.87 -20.12
CA PRO A 480 16.26 3.35 -21.49
C PRO A 480 15.57 1.98 -21.52
N ASN A 481 15.48 1.32 -20.38
CA ASN A 481 14.85 0.02 -20.23
C ASN A 481 13.63 0.09 -19.29
N ASP A 482 12.85 1.17 -19.33
CA ASP A 482 11.61 1.33 -18.59
C ASP A 482 10.44 0.87 -19.48
N PRO A 483 9.82 -0.31 -19.21
CA PRO A 483 8.75 -0.85 -20.04
C PRO A 483 7.48 -0.01 -20.00
N ASP A 484 7.19 0.63 -18.86
CA ASP A 484 6.02 1.49 -18.73
C ASP A 484 6.17 2.75 -19.57
N ALA A 485 7.34 3.39 -19.54
CA ALA A 485 7.61 4.59 -20.32
C ALA A 485 7.59 4.32 -21.83
N GLU A 486 8.20 3.21 -22.29
CA GLU A 486 8.18 2.80 -23.70
C GLU A 486 6.74 2.52 -24.18
N SER A 487 5.96 1.80 -23.37
CA SER A 487 4.56 1.48 -23.67
C SER A 487 3.66 2.72 -23.69
N ASN A 488 3.87 3.66 -22.76
CA ASN A 488 3.10 4.90 -22.68
C ASN A 488 3.45 5.87 -23.83
N MET A 489 4.73 5.91 -24.26
CA MET A 489 5.15 6.66 -25.45
C MET A 489 4.43 6.13 -26.69
N GLY A 490 4.42 4.80 -26.89
CA GLY A 490 3.71 4.20 -28.01
C GLY A 490 2.20 4.46 -27.97
N ALA A 491 1.57 4.43 -26.79
CA ALA A 491 0.16 4.78 -26.64
C ALA A 491 -0.12 6.27 -26.94
N ALA A 492 0.78 7.18 -26.56
CA ALA A 492 0.67 8.60 -26.87
C ALA A 492 0.78 8.89 -28.37
N LEU A 493 1.72 8.26 -29.06
CA LEU A 493 1.88 8.32 -30.51
C LEU A 493 0.62 7.82 -31.22
N LEU A 494 0.05 6.71 -30.75
CA LEU A 494 -1.20 6.16 -31.29
C LEU A 494 -2.37 7.15 -31.16
N GLN A 495 -2.45 7.87 -30.06
CA GLN A 495 -3.51 8.85 -29.84
C GLN A 495 -3.32 10.13 -30.69
N GLN A 496 -2.09 10.46 -31.11
CA GLN A 496 -1.80 11.53 -32.09
C GLN A 496 -2.10 11.12 -33.53
N GLY A 497 -2.29 9.81 -33.78
CA GLY A 497 -2.52 9.27 -35.13
C GLY A 497 -1.24 8.75 -35.80
N ASP A 498 -0.08 8.84 -35.14
CA ASP A 498 1.20 8.34 -35.66
C ASP A 498 1.34 6.82 -35.46
N THR A 499 0.35 6.09 -36.04
CA THR A 499 0.14 4.66 -35.80
C THR A 499 1.37 3.82 -36.16
N ASN A 500 2.11 4.14 -37.24
CA ASN A 500 3.28 3.37 -37.65
C ASN A 500 4.44 3.52 -36.64
N GLU A 501 4.67 4.73 -36.15
CA GLU A 501 5.69 5.00 -35.14
C GLU A 501 5.31 4.34 -33.80
N ALA A 502 4.03 4.44 -33.39
CA ALA A 502 3.49 3.74 -32.23
C ALA A 502 3.76 2.23 -32.30
N ILE A 503 3.45 1.58 -33.42
CA ILE A 503 3.69 0.14 -33.62
C ILE A 503 5.20 -0.17 -33.50
N SER A 504 6.09 0.67 -34.04
CA SER A 504 7.53 0.47 -33.94
C SER A 504 8.00 0.47 -32.49
N HIS A 505 7.63 1.52 -31.71
CA HIS A 505 7.95 1.60 -30.27
C HIS A 505 7.37 0.45 -29.47
N LEU A 506 6.11 0.10 -29.71
CA LEU A 506 5.43 -0.98 -28.98
C LEU A 506 5.98 -2.36 -29.31
N ARG A 507 6.43 -2.61 -30.57
CA ARG A 507 7.15 -3.84 -30.92
C ARG A 507 8.47 -3.94 -30.17
N GLN A 508 9.24 -2.84 -30.07
CA GLN A 508 10.46 -2.82 -29.25
C GLN A 508 10.17 -3.06 -27.78
N ALA A 509 9.06 -2.49 -27.23
CA ALA A 509 8.66 -2.71 -25.85
C ALA A 509 8.37 -4.20 -25.58
N VAL A 510 7.57 -4.87 -26.42
CA VAL A 510 7.25 -6.30 -26.22
C VAL A 510 8.41 -7.24 -26.51
N GLU A 511 9.35 -6.86 -27.38
CA GLU A 511 10.58 -7.61 -27.63
C GLU A 511 11.52 -7.57 -26.42
N LYS A 512 11.75 -6.36 -25.85
CA LYS A 512 12.57 -6.18 -24.65
C LYS A 512 11.92 -6.76 -23.38
N PHE A 513 10.59 -6.63 -23.29
CA PHE A 513 9.80 -7.00 -22.11
C PHE A 513 8.63 -7.94 -22.48
N PRO A 514 8.88 -9.21 -22.85
CA PRO A 514 7.84 -10.12 -23.34
C PRO A 514 6.74 -10.44 -22.32
N ARG A 515 6.95 -10.13 -21.05
CA ARG A 515 5.97 -10.33 -19.97
C ARG A 515 5.26 -9.06 -19.55
N HIS A 516 5.45 -7.94 -20.24
CA HIS A 516 4.79 -6.67 -19.96
C HIS A 516 3.43 -6.60 -20.64
N ALA A 517 2.38 -7.02 -19.93
CA ALA A 517 1.03 -7.18 -20.47
C ALA A 517 0.48 -5.89 -21.11
N GLN A 518 0.69 -4.72 -20.48
CA GLN A 518 0.20 -3.44 -21.00
C GLN A 518 0.80 -3.09 -22.37
N ALA A 519 2.07 -3.42 -22.61
CA ALA A 519 2.69 -3.21 -23.90
C ALA A 519 2.04 -4.08 -25.00
N HIS A 520 1.70 -5.34 -24.69
CA HIS A 520 0.94 -6.21 -25.59
C HIS A 520 -0.46 -5.66 -25.88
N VAL A 521 -1.16 -5.13 -24.87
CA VAL A 521 -2.47 -4.47 -25.07
C VAL A 521 -2.33 -3.25 -25.98
N ASN A 522 -1.38 -2.37 -25.70
CA ASN A 522 -1.16 -1.16 -26.49
C ASN A 522 -0.75 -1.50 -27.94
N LEU A 523 0.10 -2.51 -28.13
CA LEU A 523 0.47 -3.00 -29.47
C LEU A 523 -0.74 -3.58 -30.21
N GLY A 524 -1.56 -4.38 -29.53
CA GLY A 524 -2.80 -4.91 -30.09
C GLY A 524 -3.75 -3.79 -30.55
N ASN A 525 -3.92 -2.75 -29.73
CA ASN A 525 -4.74 -1.58 -30.08
C ASN A 525 -4.16 -0.82 -31.29
N ALA A 526 -2.86 -0.62 -31.35
CA ALA A 526 -2.19 0.02 -32.48
C ALA A 526 -2.36 -0.80 -33.78
N LEU A 527 -2.21 -2.12 -33.70
CA LEU A 527 -2.43 -3.03 -34.83
C LEU A 527 -3.89 -3.04 -35.30
N LEU A 528 -4.86 -2.95 -34.36
CA LEU A 528 -6.28 -2.81 -34.73
C LEU A 528 -6.54 -1.50 -35.49
N GLN A 529 -5.98 -0.39 -35.03
CA GLN A 529 -6.10 0.88 -35.72
C GLN A 529 -5.45 0.83 -37.11
N ASN A 530 -4.36 0.07 -37.27
CA ASN A 530 -3.69 -0.19 -38.53
C ASN A 530 -4.39 -1.28 -39.39
N ARG A 531 -5.53 -1.81 -38.96
CA ARG A 531 -6.28 -2.90 -39.61
C ARG A 531 -5.54 -4.25 -39.70
N GLU A 532 -4.49 -4.42 -38.91
CA GLU A 532 -3.78 -5.70 -38.76
C GLU A 532 -4.45 -6.58 -37.70
N THR A 533 -5.72 -6.92 -37.91
CA THR A 533 -6.61 -7.52 -36.90
C THR A 533 -6.12 -8.87 -36.38
N ASP A 534 -5.59 -9.74 -37.25
CA ASP A 534 -5.08 -11.06 -36.82
C ASP A 534 -3.83 -10.94 -35.93
N ALA A 535 -2.94 -9.99 -36.27
CA ALA A 535 -1.77 -9.68 -35.44
C ALA A 535 -2.20 -9.10 -34.07
N ALA A 536 -3.22 -8.23 -34.05
CA ALA A 536 -3.77 -7.69 -32.80
C ALA A 536 -4.34 -8.80 -31.89
N ILE A 537 -5.10 -9.74 -32.46
CA ILE A 537 -5.64 -10.91 -31.72
C ILE A 537 -4.49 -11.75 -31.14
N ALA A 538 -3.39 -11.93 -31.89
CA ALA A 538 -2.22 -12.65 -31.39
C ALA A 538 -1.57 -11.95 -30.19
N GLU A 539 -1.43 -10.63 -30.24
CA GLU A 539 -0.88 -9.85 -29.11
C GLU A 539 -1.81 -9.89 -27.89
N PHE A 540 -3.12 -9.72 -28.05
CA PHE A 540 -4.07 -9.83 -26.94
C PHE A 540 -4.11 -11.25 -26.34
N ARG A 541 -3.92 -12.31 -27.11
CA ARG A 541 -3.85 -13.68 -26.59
C ARG A 541 -2.65 -13.89 -25.67
N LYS A 542 -1.51 -13.25 -25.94
CA LYS A 542 -0.35 -13.31 -25.05
C LYS A 542 -0.65 -12.77 -23.66
N THR A 543 -1.55 -11.78 -23.53
CA THR A 543 -1.95 -11.25 -22.21
C THR A 543 -2.71 -12.26 -21.35
N LEU A 544 -3.34 -13.28 -21.96
CA LEU A 544 -4.01 -14.36 -21.23
C LEU A 544 -3.01 -15.34 -20.56
N GLU A 545 -1.75 -15.32 -20.98
CA GLU A 545 -0.67 -16.14 -20.39
C GLU A 545 0.08 -15.37 -19.30
N LEU A 546 -0.25 -14.11 -19.08
CA LEU A 546 0.41 -13.20 -18.17
C LEU A 546 -0.48 -12.89 -16.95
N PRO A 547 0.09 -12.46 -15.82
CA PRO A 547 -0.68 -11.94 -14.69
C PRO A 547 -1.28 -10.56 -15.05
N PHE A 548 -2.37 -10.57 -15.78
CA PHE A 548 -3.09 -9.40 -16.27
C PHE A 548 -4.60 -9.59 -16.07
N ASP A 549 -5.38 -8.52 -16.30
CA ASP A 549 -6.83 -8.59 -16.27
C ASP A 549 -7.38 -9.38 -17.47
N HIS A 550 -7.66 -10.65 -17.26
CA HIS A 550 -8.16 -11.53 -18.30
C HIS A 550 -9.54 -11.10 -18.84
N ALA A 551 -10.35 -10.39 -18.04
CA ALA A 551 -11.60 -9.83 -18.52
C ALA A 551 -11.37 -8.76 -19.60
N GLU A 552 -10.39 -7.89 -19.38
CA GLU A 552 -9.98 -6.89 -20.37
C GLU A 552 -9.37 -7.56 -21.62
N SER A 553 -8.54 -8.59 -21.44
CA SER A 553 -7.97 -9.34 -22.57
C SER A 553 -9.08 -9.94 -23.46
N HIS A 554 -10.08 -10.60 -22.87
CA HIS A 554 -11.20 -11.15 -23.62
C HIS A 554 -12.06 -10.05 -24.28
N TYR A 555 -12.27 -8.93 -23.59
CA TYR A 555 -12.96 -7.78 -24.17
C TYR A 555 -12.25 -7.24 -25.44
N ASN A 556 -10.93 -7.06 -25.37
CA ASN A 556 -10.13 -6.57 -26.50
C ASN A 556 -10.09 -7.57 -27.65
N ILE A 557 -10.00 -8.87 -27.38
CA ILE A 557 -10.11 -9.94 -28.39
C ILE A 557 -11.50 -9.89 -29.05
N GLY A 558 -12.56 -9.69 -28.25
CA GLY A 558 -13.94 -9.54 -28.77
C GLY A 558 -14.08 -8.33 -29.71
N ASN A 559 -13.47 -7.19 -29.36
CA ASN A 559 -13.43 -6.01 -30.23
C ASN A 559 -12.72 -6.29 -31.55
N ALA A 560 -11.61 -7.03 -31.49
CA ALA A 560 -10.86 -7.41 -32.68
C ALA A 560 -11.66 -8.35 -33.61
N PHE A 561 -12.32 -9.35 -33.07
CA PHE A 561 -13.22 -10.23 -33.85
C PHE A 561 -14.38 -9.46 -34.45
N ARG A 562 -15.01 -8.54 -33.70
CA ARG A 562 -16.08 -7.68 -34.23
C ARG A 562 -15.58 -6.81 -35.41
N GLN A 563 -14.37 -6.24 -35.30
CA GLN A 563 -13.76 -5.47 -36.40
C GLN A 563 -13.45 -6.36 -37.62
N LYS A 564 -13.10 -7.63 -37.39
CA LYS A 564 -12.90 -8.63 -38.47
C LYS A 564 -14.23 -9.06 -39.14
N GLY A 565 -15.37 -8.76 -38.52
CA GLY A 565 -16.70 -9.21 -38.96
C GLY A 565 -17.11 -10.57 -38.40
N ASP A 566 -16.29 -11.16 -37.54
CA ASP A 566 -16.58 -12.45 -36.90
C ASP A 566 -17.40 -12.24 -35.61
N VAL A 567 -18.68 -11.97 -35.82
CA VAL A 567 -19.61 -11.57 -34.76
C VAL A 567 -19.82 -12.71 -33.74
N ASP A 568 -19.84 -13.96 -34.21
CA ASP A 568 -20.05 -15.14 -33.36
C ASP A 568 -18.92 -15.26 -32.32
N GLU A 569 -17.66 -15.17 -32.77
CA GLU A 569 -16.52 -15.24 -31.88
C GLU A 569 -16.42 -14.02 -30.96
N ALA A 570 -16.80 -12.84 -31.47
CA ALA A 570 -16.89 -11.63 -30.62
C ALA A 570 -17.83 -11.83 -29.42
N ILE A 571 -19.03 -12.42 -29.67
CA ILE A 571 -20.01 -12.75 -28.63
C ILE A 571 -19.42 -13.71 -27.59
N VAL A 572 -18.71 -14.75 -28.04
CA VAL A 572 -18.04 -15.71 -27.15
C VAL A 572 -17.05 -15.00 -26.23
N GLN A 573 -16.24 -14.11 -26.79
CA GLN A 573 -15.19 -13.40 -26.03
C GLN A 573 -15.81 -12.37 -25.06
N TYR A 574 -16.81 -11.60 -25.45
CA TYR A 574 -17.50 -10.67 -24.53
C TYR A 574 -18.19 -11.41 -23.38
N ARG A 575 -18.80 -12.59 -23.63
CA ARG A 575 -19.36 -13.41 -22.56
C ARG A 575 -18.31 -13.89 -21.56
N LYS A 576 -17.12 -14.29 -22.04
CA LYS A 576 -16.00 -14.64 -21.14
C LYS A 576 -15.54 -13.44 -20.31
N ALA A 577 -15.46 -12.25 -20.92
CA ALA A 577 -15.15 -11.02 -20.20
C ALA A 577 -16.15 -10.75 -19.08
N ILE A 578 -17.46 -10.89 -19.35
CA ILE A 578 -18.54 -10.69 -18.38
C ILE A 578 -18.53 -11.79 -17.31
N GLN A 579 -18.23 -13.03 -17.66
CA GLN A 579 -18.10 -14.13 -16.68
C GLN A 579 -16.99 -13.85 -15.66
N LEU A 580 -15.88 -13.27 -16.10
CA LEU A 580 -14.75 -12.91 -15.25
C LEU A 580 -15.02 -11.61 -14.45
N ARG A 581 -15.70 -10.65 -15.07
CA ARG A 581 -16.08 -9.37 -14.47
C ARG A 581 -17.54 -9.05 -14.77
N PRO A 582 -18.49 -9.46 -13.90
CA PRO A 582 -19.94 -9.29 -14.14
C PRO A 582 -20.43 -7.83 -14.19
N ASP A 583 -19.62 -6.89 -13.72
CA ASP A 583 -19.90 -5.44 -13.73
C ASP A 583 -19.19 -4.69 -14.87
N TYR A 584 -18.72 -5.40 -15.91
CA TYR A 584 -18.00 -4.80 -17.03
C TYR A 584 -18.94 -4.14 -18.03
N THR A 585 -19.36 -2.88 -17.77
CA THR A 585 -20.31 -2.09 -18.56
C THR A 585 -20.03 -2.11 -20.06
N ASN A 586 -18.75 -1.88 -20.45
CA ASN A 586 -18.38 -1.85 -21.88
C ASN A 586 -18.54 -3.21 -22.55
N ALA A 587 -18.26 -4.31 -21.84
CA ALA A 587 -18.44 -5.66 -22.38
C ALA A 587 -19.93 -5.99 -22.59
N HIS A 588 -20.80 -5.63 -21.64
CA HIS A 588 -22.25 -5.75 -21.79
C HIS A 588 -22.77 -4.93 -22.97
N ASN A 589 -22.35 -3.68 -23.11
CA ASN A 589 -22.76 -2.83 -24.24
C ASN A 589 -22.32 -3.39 -25.60
N ASN A 590 -21.07 -3.86 -25.71
CA ASN A 590 -20.53 -4.40 -26.95
C ASN A 590 -21.14 -5.79 -27.27
N LEU A 591 -21.42 -6.60 -26.25
CA LEU A 591 -22.16 -7.84 -26.41
C LEU A 591 -23.58 -7.57 -26.95
N ALA A 592 -24.27 -6.55 -26.39
CA ALA A 592 -25.59 -6.15 -26.87
C ALA A 592 -25.56 -5.68 -28.33
N ASN A 593 -24.55 -4.88 -28.72
CA ASN A 593 -24.36 -4.48 -30.13
C ASN A 593 -24.17 -5.70 -31.05
N ALA A 594 -23.32 -6.66 -30.63
CA ALA A 594 -23.08 -7.88 -31.41
C ALA A 594 -24.34 -8.77 -31.52
N LEU A 595 -25.10 -8.90 -30.43
CA LEU A 595 -26.37 -9.62 -30.42
C LEU A 595 -27.44 -8.95 -31.31
N ARG A 596 -27.51 -7.61 -31.28
CA ARG A 596 -28.39 -6.85 -32.21
C ARG A 596 -28.04 -7.13 -33.67
N GLN A 597 -26.76 -7.13 -34.00
CA GLN A 597 -26.27 -7.44 -35.35
C GLN A 597 -26.67 -8.87 -35.81
N GLN A 598 -26.79 -9.80 -34.87
CA GLN A 598 -27.34 -11.17 -35.16
C GLN A 598 -28.86 -11.26 -35.18
N GLY A 599 -29.58 -10.16 -34.97
CA GLY A 599 -31.04 -10.16 -34.86
C GLY A 599 -31.58 -10.70 -33.54
N ARG A 600 -30.73 -10.94 -32.54
CA ARG A 600 -31.09 -11.42 -31.19
C ARG A 600 -31.52 -10.26 -30.30
N ILE A 601 -32.60 -9.61 -30.66
CA ILE A 601 -33.00 -8.31 -30.12
C ILE A 601 -33.34 -8.38 -28.63
N GLU A 602 -34.04 -9.39 -28.16
CA GLU A 602 -34.38 -9.55 -26.73
C GLU A 602 -33.11 -9.73 -25.85
N ASP A 603 -32.13 -10.50 -26.37
CA ASP A 603 -30.86 -10.68 -25.69
C ASP A 603 -30.10 -9.35 -25.60
N ALA A 604 -30.09 -8.57 -26.68
CA ALA A 604 -29.44 -7.25 -26.70
C ALA A 604 -30.10 -6.29 -25.68
N VAL A 605 -31.42 -6.28 -25.56
CA VAL A 605 -32.13 -5.49 -24.53
C VAL A 605 -31.71 -5.86 -23.12
N ARG A 606 -31.54 -7.18 -22.85
CA ARG A 606 -31.08 -7.65 -21.54
C ARG A 606 -29.66 -7.16 -21.22
N GLU A 607 -28.76 -7.22 -22.17
CA GLU A 607 -27.37 -6.82 -22.00
C GLU A 607 -27.22 -5.30 -21.87
N TYR A 608 -27.94 -4.48 -22.66
CA TYR A 608 -27.95 -3.03 -22.45
C TYR A 608 -28.50 -2.64 -21.06
N ALA A 609 -29.59 -3.35 -20.63
CA ALA A 609 -30.14 -3.12 -19.29
C ALA A 609 -29.15 -3.52 -18.18
N ALA A 610 -28.38 -4.58 -18.38
CA ALA A 610 -27.29 -4.96 -17.48
C ALA A 610 -26.20 -3.88 -17.44
N ALA A 611 -25.77 -3.34 -18.57
CA ALA A 611 -24.83 -2.22 -18.64
C ALA A 611 -25.32 -1.00 -17.84
N LEU A 612 -26.61 -0.65 -17.95
CA LEU A 612 -27.21 0.46 -17.19
C LEU A 612 -27.42 0.17 -15.70
N LYS A 613 -27.48 -1.09 -15.31
CA LYS A 613 -27.51 -1.49 -13.90
C LYS A 613 -26.16 -1.30 -13.24
N THR A 614 -25.08 -1.60 -13.95
CA THR A 614 -23.70 -1.42 -13.47
C THR A 614 -23.29 0.04 -13.49
N GLU A 615 -23.58 0.75 -14.59
CA GLU A 615 -23.27 2.17 -14.75
C GLU A 615 -24.51 2.95 -15.18
N PRO A 616 -25.31 3.40 -14.22
CA PRO A 616 -26.52 4.16 -14.53
C PRO A 616 -26.29 5.42 -15.38
N ALA A 617 -25.13 6.03 -15.36
CA ALA A 617 -24.79 7.24 -16.13
C ALA A 617 -24.22 6.94 -17.54
N SER A 618 -24.20 5.69 -17.99
CA SER A 618 -23.72 5.32 -19.33
C SER A 618 -24.62 5.89 -20.42
N ILE A 619 -24.16 6.98 -21.06
CA ILE A 619 -24.85 7.63 -22.17
C ILE A 619 -25.05 6.66 -23.33
N LEU A 620 -24.01 5.92 -23.67
CA LEU A 620 -24.02 4.98 -24.80
C LEU A 620 -25.04 3.86 -24.61
N ALA A 621 -25.05 3.21 -23.44
CA ALA A 621 -26.00 2.13 -23.17
C ALA A 621 -27.45 2.65 -23.10
N ALA A 622 -27.64 3.86 -22.52
CA ALA A 622 -28.98 4.47 -22.47
C ALA A 622 -29.51 4.80 -23.87
N ASN A 623 -28.66 5.41 -24.72
CA ASN A 623 -29.01 5.74 -26.08
C ASN A 623 -29.33 4.48 -26.92
N ASN A 624 -28.47 3.46 -26.86
CA ASN A 624 -28.64 2.25 -27.65
C ASN A 624 -29.88 1.45 -27.22
N LEU A 625 -30.16 1.37 -25.92
CA LEU A 625 -31.35 0.74 -25.41
C LEU A 625 -32.61 1.54 -25.79
N ALA A 626 -32.56 2.87 -25.69
CA ALA A 626 -33.67 3.74 -26.10
C ALA A 626 -34.01 3.57 -27.59
N TRP A 627 -32.99 3.54 -28.45
CA TRP A 627 -33.14 3.30 -29.87
C TRP A 627 -33.86 1.98 -30.12
N LEU A 628 -33.36 0.90 -29.50
CA LEU A 628 -33.94 -0.46 -29.71
C LEU A 628 -35.38 -0.55 -29.21
N LEU A 629 -35.69 0.07 -28.06
CA LEU A 629 -37.08 0.10 -27.55
C LEU A 629 -38.01 0.99 -28.37
N ALA A 630 -37.47 1.94 -29.15
CA ALA A 630 -38.27 2.80 -30.01
C ALA A 630 -38.50 2.22 -31.42
N THR A 631 -37.50 1.46 -31.97
CA THR A 631 -37.47 1.17 -33.39
C THR A 631 -37.54 -0.32 -33.75
N ALA A 632 -37.46 -1.23 -32.76
CA ALA A 632 -37.43 -2.67 -33.03
C ALA A 632 -38.63 -3.11 -33.92
N SER A 633 -38.35 -4.01 -34.88
CA SER A 633 -39.37 -4.58 -35.76
C SER A 633 -40.44 -5.34 -34.96
N ASP A 634 -40.06 -6.05 -33.89
CA ASP A 634 -40.97 -6.79 -33.02
C ASP A 634 -41.73 -5.84 -32.07
N PRO A 635 -43.06 -5.76 -32.16
CA PRO A 635 -43.86 -4.93 -31.24
C PRO A 635 -43.72 -5.32 -29.77
N ALA A 636 -43.39 -6.59 -29.48
CA ALA A 636 -43.23 -7.06 -28.09
C ALA A 636 -41.99 -6.45 -27.39
N VAL A 637 -40.98 -6.03 -28.15
CA VAL A 637 -39.76 -5.39 -27.66
C VAL A 637 -39.96 -3.88 -27.45
N ARG A 638 -40.84 -3.27 -28.29
CA ARG A 638 -41.01 -1.81 -28.26
C ARG A 638 -41.66 -1.33 -26.96
N ASN A 639 -41.16 -0.20 -26.47
CA ASN A 639 -41.68 0.48 -25.27
C ASN A 639 -41.37 1.98 -25.36
N GLY A 640 -42.24 2.74 -26.01
CA GLY A 640 -42.04 4.18 -26.24
C GLY A 640 -41.85 4.97 -24.97
N ALA A 641 -42.62 4.72 -23.91
CA ALA A 641 -42.48 5.43 -22.64
C ALA A 641 -41.10 5.23 -21.98
N ARG A 642 -40.60 3.97 -21.97
CA ARG A 642 -39.28 3.67 -21.46
C ARG A 642 -38.17 4.21 -22.37
N ALA A 643 -38.37 4.19 -23.68
CA ALA A 643 -37.43 4.74 -24.65
C ALA A 643 -37.26 6.25 -24.44
N VAL A 644 -38.36 7.00 -24.24
CA VAL A 644 -38.31 8.44 -23.94
C VAL A 644 -37.51 8.72 -22.67
N LEU A 645 -37.76 8.00 -21.55
CA LEU A 645 -37.04 8.20 -20.29
C LEU A 645 -35.54 8.00 -20.47
N LEU A 646 -35.11 6.98 -21.22
CA LEU A 646 -33.71 6.65 -21.46
C LEU A 646 -33.06 7.66 -22.42
N ALA A 647 -33.73 8.04 -23.51
CA ALA A 647 -33.22 9.00 -24.48
C ALA A 647 -33.09 10.42 -23.89
N GLU A 648 -34.07 10.88 -23.10
CA GLU A 648 -33.99 12.15 -22.37
C GLU A 648 -32.83 12.15 -21.37
N ARG A 649 -32.62 11.02 -20.67
CA ARG A 649 -31.49 10.87 -19.76
C ARG A 649 -30.16 10.94 -20.51
N ALA A 650 -30.01 10.22 -21.64
CA ALA A 650 -28.81 10.29 -22.47
C ALA A 650 -28.58 11.72 -22.98
N ASN A 651 -29.65 12.39 -23.43
CA ASN A 651 -29.58 13.77 -23.91
C ASN A 651 -29.16 14.75 -22.83
N ARG A 652 -29.69 14.65 -21.61
CA ARG A 652 -29.23 15.50 -20.48
C ARG A 652 -27.77 15.27 -20.13
N LEU A 653 -27.33 14.01 -20.10
CA LEU A 653 -25.95 13.65 -19.75
C LEU A 653 -24.94 14.08 -20.85
N SER A 654 -25.37 14.13 -22.12
CA SER A 654 -24.52 14.55 -23.25
C SER A 654 -24.47 16.06 -23.48
N GLY A 655 -25.17 16.86 -22.66
CA GLY A 655 -25.24 18.32 -22.83
C GLY A 655 -26.28 18.80 -23.85
N GLY A 656 -27.14 17.91 -24.37
CA GLY A 656 -28.34 18.26 -25.13
C GLY A 656 -28.16 18.59 -26.60
N ASN A 657 -26.95 18.50 -27.19
CA ASN A 657 -26.67 18.92 -28.57
C ASN A 657 -26.02 17.82 -29.44
N ASP A 658 -26.04 16.57 -28.99
CA ASP A 658 -25.55 15.44 -29.80
C ASP A 658 -26.62 15.01 -30.82
N PRO A 659 -26.40 15.15 -32.14
CA PRO A 659 -27.41 14.83 -33.15
C PRO A 659 -27.79 13.35 -33.21
N ILE A 660 -26.90 12.43 -32.80
CA ILE A 660 -27.17 10.99 -32.70
C ILE A 660 -28.15 10.71 -31.57
N ILE A 661 -27.95 11.34 -30.43
CA ILE A 661 -28.81 11.17 -29.25
C ILE A 661 -30.19 11.83 -29.51
N LEU A 662 -30.17 13.03 -30.12
CA LEU A 662 -31.42 13.69 -30.53
C LEU A 662 -32.21 12.88 -31.56
N HIS A 663 -31.53 12.19 -32.50
CA HIS A 663 -32.17 11.27 -33.43
C HIS A 663 -32.88 10.12 -32.70
N THR A 664 -32.22 9.53 -31.70
CA THR A 664 -32.82 8.50 -30.84
C THR A 664 -34.00 9.05 -30.03
N LEU A 665 -33.87 10.27 -29.49
CA LEU A 665 -34.94 10.93 -28.72
C LEU A 665 -36.18 11.18 -29.58
N ALA A 666 -35.98 11.64 -30.83
CA ALA A 666 -37.06 11.84 -31.77
C ALA A 666 -37.80 10.53 -32.11
N ALA A 667 -37.04 9.45 -32.33
CA ALA A 667 -37.63 8.12 -32.53
C ALA A 667 -38.40 7.64 -31.29
N ALA A 668 -37.90 7.88 -30.11
CA ALA A 668 -38.56 7.52 -28.86
C ALA A 668 -39.88 8.30 -28.65
N TYR A 669 -39.89 9.61 -28.91
CA TYR A 669 -41.12 10.39 -28.87
C TYR A 669 -42.14 9.92 -29.89
N ALA A 670 -41.71 9.61 -31.12
CA ALA A 670 -42.61 9.09 -32.16
C ALA A 670 -43.26 7.74 -31.77
N GLU A 671 -42.47 6.80 -31.22
CA GLU A 671 -43.04 5.52 -30.72
C GLU A 671 -43.95 5.73 -29.51
N ASN A 672 -43.75 6.78 -28.74
CA ASN A 672 -44.62 7.16 -27.62
C ASN A 672 -45.82 8.03 -28.08
N GLN A 673 -46.06 8.15 -29.38
CA GLN A 673 -47.14 8.94 -30.00
C GLN A 673 -47.07 10.46 -29.77
N GLN A 674 -45.91 10.97 -29.34
CA GLN A 674 -45.61 12.39 -29.15
C GLN A 674 -45.01 12.97 -30.43
N PHE A 675 -45.82 13.03 -31.50
CA PHE A 675 -45.30 13.39 -32.83
C PHE A 675 -44.86 14.84 -32.94
N SER A 676 -45.46 15.78 -32.20
CA SER A 676 -45.05 17.17 -32.18
C SER A 676 -43.62 17.33 -31.69
N GLU A 677 -43.30 16.70 -30.53
CA GLU A 677 -41.98 16.69 -29.92
C GLU A 677 -40.96 15.93 -30.78
N ALA A 678 -41.42 14.82 -31.40
CA ALA A 678 -40.59 14.05 -32.33
C ALA A 678 -40.13 14.89 -33.54
N VAL A 679 -41.05 15.66 -34.14
CA VAL A 679 -40.77 16.57 -35.26
C VAL A 679 -39.80 17.70 -34.84
N GLU A 680 -40.04 18.36 -33.70
CA GLU A 680 -39.19 19.44 -33.19
C GLU A 680 -37.75 18.96 -32.95
N VAL A 681 -37.61 17.80 -32.24
CA VAL A 681 -36.29 17.26 -31.92
C VAL A 681 -35.58 16.72 -33.17
N ALA A 682 -36.30 16.10 -34.10
CA ALA A 682 -35.73 15.62 -35.37
C ALA A 682 -35.23 16.76 -36.25
N GLN A 683 -35.98 17.90 -36.31
CA GLN A 683 -35.54 19.11 -37.03
C GLN A 683 -34.26 19.70 -36.44
N ARG A 684 -34.18 19.79 -35.11
CA ARG A 684 -32.97 20.25 -34.40
C ARG A 684 -31.81 19.31 -34.68
N ALA A 685 -32.02 17.97 -34.61
CA ALA A 685 -30.97 16.98 -34.90
C ALA A 685 -30.46 17.11 -36.35
N LEU A 686 -31.39 17.35 -37.31
CA LEU A 686 -31.07 17.53 -38.72
C LEU A 686 -30.21 18.80 -38.94
N GLU A 687 -30.60 19.94 -38.36
CA GLU A 687 -29.82 21.20 -38.43
C GLU A 687 -28.38 21.02 -37.92
N ILE A 688 -28.24 20.34 -36.78
CA ILE A 688 -26.90 20.09 -36.21
C ILE A 688 -26.13 19.11 -37.11
N ALA A 689 -26.77 18.05 -37.63
CA ALA A 689 -26.09 17.08 -38.48
C ALA A 689 -25.65 17.72 -39.82
N GLU A 690 -26.45 18.62 -40.43
CA GLU A 690 -26.08 19.38 -41.63
C GLU A 690 -24.93 20.34 -41.37
N THR A 691 -25.00 21.10 -40.27
CA THR A 691 -23.94 22.03 -39.86
C THR A 691 -22.60 21.32 -39.63
N ASN A 692 -22.65 20.13 -39.09
CA ASN A 692 -21.45 19.32 -38.78
C ASN A 692 -21.01 18.45 -39.97
N GLY A 693 -21.72 18.49 -41.14
CA GLY A 693 -21.38 17.71 -42.34
C GLY A 693 -21.63 16.21 -42.19
N ILE A 694 -22.52 15.76 -41.30
CA ILE A 694 -22.82 14.34 -41.06
C ILE A 694 -23.93 13.93 -42.04
N THR A 695 -23.56 13.76 -43.31
CA THR A 695 -24.52 13.55 -44.45
C THR A 695 -25.40 12.32 -44.27
N SER A 696 -24.86 11.19 -43.84
CA SER A 696 -25.65 9.95 -43.67
C SER A 696 -26.72 10.10 -42.60
N LEU A 697 -26.40 10.74 -41.47
CA LEU A 697 -27.38 10.99 -40.42
C LEU A 697 -28.44 12.02 -40.87
N ALA A 698 -28.05 13.07 -41.62
CA ALA A 698 -28.97 14.05 -42.13
C ALA A 698 -30.01 13.41 -43.13
N GLU A 699 -29.55 12.52 -44.00
CA GLU A 699 -30.43 11.76 -44.92
C GLU A 699 -31.42 10.86 -44.13
N SER A 700 -30.91 10.12 -43.15
CA SER A 700 -31.72 9.28 -42.25
C SER A 700 -32.78 10.12 -41.50
N LEU A 701 -32.36 11.28 -40.96
CA LEU A 701 -33.28 12.19 -40.26
C LEU A 701 -34.36 12.78 -41.16
N ARG A 702 -34.05 13.19 -42.42
CA ARG A 702 -35.04 13.69 -43.37
C ARG A 702 -36.12 12.63 -43.69
N SER A 703 -35.71 11.39 -43.91
CA SER A 703 -36.64 10.30 -44.16
C SER A 703 -37.56 10.05 -42.97
N LYS A 704 -37.00 10.00 -41.74
CA LYS A 704 -37.78 9.75 -40.51
C LYS A 704 -38.67 10.96 -40.14
N LEU A 705 -38.20 12.18 -40.38
CA LEU A 705 -38.96 13.42 -40.14
C LEU A 705 -40.28 13.41 -40.96
N ALA A 706 -40.26 12.95 -42.23
CA ALA A 706 -41.44 12.83 -43.05
C ALA A 706 -42.46 11.83 -42.45
N LEU A 707 -41.98 10.74 -41.85
CA LEU A 707 -42.85 9.77 -41.16
C LEU A 707 -43.48 10.41 -39.91
N TYR A 708 -42.70 11.11 -39.10
CA TYR A 708 -43.19 11.75 -37.88
C TYR A 708 -44.21 12.86 -38.17
N GLN A 709 -44.00 13.64 -39.24
CA GLN A 709 -44.97 14.63 -39.74
C GLN A 709 -46.28 13.98 -40.20
N ALA A 710 -46.19 12.76 -40.70
CA ALA A 710 -47.38 11.96 -41.10
C ALA A 710 -48.03 11.23 -39.91
N GLY A 711 -47.58 11.42 -38.69
CA GLY A 711 -48.10 10.76 -37.49
C GLY A 711 -47.75 9.27 -37.42
N SER A 712 -46.61 8.86 -37.98
CA SER A 712 -46.15 7.47 -38.01
C SER A 712 -44.77 7.35 -37.37
N ALA A 713 -44.57 6.34 -36.49
CA ALA A 713 -43.27 6.00 -35.94
C ALA A 713 -42.43 5.21 -36.96
N TYR A 714 -41.12 5.36 -36.87
CA TYR A 714 -40.17 4.55 -37.66
C TYR A 714 -39.88 3.23 -36.94
N HIS A 715 -40.00 2.11 -37.69
CA HIS A 715 -39.60 0.79 -37.22
C HIS A 715 -38.60 0.16 -38.18
N GLU A 716 -37.58 -0.49 -37.63
CA GLU A 716 -36.61 -1.25 -38.43
C GLU A 716 -37.30 -2.41 -39.13
N THR A 717 -36.96 -2.65 -40.39
CA THR A 717 -37.45 -3.86 -41.13
C THR A 717 -36.58 -5.04 -40.73
N ALA A 718 -37.17 -6.26 -40.65
CA ALA A 718 -36.42 -7.47 -40.34
C ALA A 718 -35.26 -7.64 -41.35
N GLY A 719 -34.01 -7.49 -40.90
CA GLY A 719 -32.79 -7.58 -41.70
C GLY A 719 -32.14 -6.25 -42.12
N SER A 720 -32.74 -5.09 -41.83
CA SER A 720 -32.06 -3.79 -42.00
C SER A 720 -31.32 -3.44 -40.73
N HIS A 721 -30.00 -3.31 -40.84
CA HIS A 721 -29.13 -2.80 -39.76
C HIS A 721 -28.63 -1.41 -40.19
N ASP A 722 -29.43 -0.36 -39.90
CA ASP A 722 -28.99 1.03 -40.02
C ASP A 722 -28.10 1.46 -38.86
#